data_b81a6b55c5f48cc77c3ca12512c50105
#
_entry.id   b81a6b55c5f48cc77c3ca12512c50105
#
_cell.length_a   1.000
_cell.length_b   1.000
_cell.length_c   1.000
_cell.angle_alpha   90.00
_cell.angle_beta   90.00
_cell.angle_gamma   90.00
#
_symmetry.space_group_name_H-M   'P 1'
#
loop_
_entity.id
_entity.type
_entity.pdbx_description
1 polymer ?
#
loop_
_entity_poly.entity_id
_entity_poly.type
_entity_poly.pdbx_seq_one_letter_code
_entity_poly.pdbx_strand_id
1 'polypeptide(L)'
;MPVETILDKVGGTPLVAIRRLNPHKKVKIYAKVESFNPGGSVKDRIALAMIQAAEAAGELSPDKIVLEATSGNTGIGLAMVCAVKGYRCLLVMPESASIERRKIMQAYGAEILLTPAKKGTDGAIEEAYLLAREHPATYFLTDQFNNEANWQVHYRTTGPEIWEETGGRVTDVVATLGTTGTAMGLCRFFRDQHPEVRVTAVEPFLGHKIQGLKNMKESYKPGIFDKSLPFQIMNIPDEEAFRMARLLARKEGILVGMSSGAAMCAALARAGQMDEGILVVLLPDGGERYLSTALFTVQKAEEPKSQGLRFFNSLTKRKEVFRPQQEGRATFYACGPTAHEHAHLAHCRRFVVSDLIHRALQARGFEVLFLMNFTDLDDNTIQGAEQAGLPLEEFTAGYVGSFLADIDALGVLRASRYPRPSEHVQEMVDLAGRLVDKGVAYEKHGSIYFDISKFPAYGRLSGVDLGKIQIGKTVDLDDYDKDSPVDFTLLKRSTLGELKKGIFFKTTWGNVRPGWHIECAAMALRYLGETMDIHTSCRDLIFPHHENAIAIAEAATGKPFANTWLHSGLVLVDGKKMCHEAGNGLTLGDLVARGYSPREVRFFLLKTHYRKPIDFSFRNLDAAVKSLRRVDEFVRKLVCLTPGLPHPGVAADLSAMEDRFGAALDDDLNVSQAVAALFDFIKKANPILAAGMLDREQKAYLLESLGKVNAVLNIMNLEECPLAPEIDRLIQERQEARQQRDWQRADVVRAELARQGIQVIDTTQGPVWNKIKGD
;
A
#
# COMPACT_ATOMS: atom_id res chain seq x y z
N MET A 1 -13.48 42.23 31.43
CA MET A 1 -14.37 43.36 31.09
C MET A 1 -15.11 42.96 29.82
N PRO A 2 -16.34 43.45 29.60
CA PRO A 2 -17.01 43.23 28.32
C PRO A 2 -16.20 43.89 27.19
N VAL A 3 -16.20 43.29 26.01
CA VAL A 3 -15.54 43.80 24.79
C VAL A 3 -16.61 44.37 23.85
N GLU A 4 -16.22 45.31 22.97
CA GLU A 4 -17.16 45.97 22.08
C GLU A 4 -17.54 45.07 20.91
N THR A 5 -16.58 44.37 20.36
CA THR A 5 -16.78 43.48 19.22
C THR A 5 -16.01 42.16 19.40
N ILE A 6 -16.35 41.14 18.60
CA ILE A 6 -15.61 39.87 18.57
C ILE A 6 -14.15 40.08 18.09
N LEU A 7 -13.89 41.15 17.33
CA LEU A 7 -12.54 41.45 16.82
C LEU A 7 -11.55 41.80 17.93
N ASP A 8 -12.03 42.28 19.08
CA ASP A 8 -11.20 42.58 20.27
C ASP A 8 -10.65 41.31 20.96
N LYS A 9 -11.11 40.15 20.49
CA LYS A 9 -10.62 38.83 20.95
C LYS A 9 -9.62 38.17 19.98
N VAL A 10 -9.23 38.87 18.92
CA VAL A 10 -8.18 38.41 18.03
C VAL A 10 -6.82 38.58 18.71
N GLY A 11 -6.06 37.51 18.87
CA GLY A 11 -4.80 37.45 19.61
C GLY A 11 -4.99 37.01 21.06
N GLY A 12 -3.94 37.13 21.89
CA GLY A 12 -3.94 36.65 23.27
C GLY A 12 -4.25 35.17 23.40
N THR A 13 -3.84 34.35 22.43
CA THR A 13 -4.12 32.91 22.37
C THR A 13 -3.29 32.12 23.40
N PRO A 14 -3.81 31.01 23.95
CA PRO A 14 -3.14 30.33 25.07
C PRO A 14 -1.86 29.63 24.66
N LEU A 15 -0.89 29.56 25.59
CA LEU A 15 0.31 28.77 25.51
C LEU A 15 0.12 27.50 26.36
N VAL A 16 0.06 26.32 25.72
CA VAL A 16 -0.27 25.04 26.34
C VAL A 16 0.95 24.10 26.39
N ALA A 17 1.26 23.51 27.53
CA ALA A 17 2.38 22.59 27.67
C ALA A 17 2.12 21.25 26.96
N ILE A 18 3.04 20.81 26.10
CA ILE A 18 3.06 19.49 25.48
C ILE A 18 3.80 18.54 26.42
N ARG A 19 3.09 17.55 26.96
CA ARG A 19 3.61 16.65 27.99
C ARG A 19 3.77 15.22 27.54
N ARG A 20 2.75 14.66 26.88
CA ARG A 20 2.71 13.22 26.52
C ARG A 20 3.45 12.92 25.22
N LEU A 21 3.58 13.90 24.35
CA LEU A 21 4.31 13.77 23.08
C LEU A 21 5.76 14.22 23.19
N ASN A 22 6.15 14.92 24.25
CA ASN A 22 7.52 15.36 24.48
C ASN A 22 8.34 14.26 25.17
N PRO A 23 9.32 13.60 24.51
CA PRO A 23 10.18 12.60 25.10
C PRO A 23 11.37 13.22 25.89
N HIS A 24 11.61 14.53 25.75
CA HIS A 24 12.81 15.21 26.27
C HIS A 24 12.54 15.76 27.68
N LYS A 25 13.35 15.35 28.66
CA LYS A 25 13.18 15.77 30.06
C LYS A 25 13.68 17.19 30.33
N LYS A 26 14.70 17.65 29.62
CA LYS A 26 15.32 18.97 29.82
C LYS A 26 14.79 20.06 28.90
N VAL A 27 14.13 19.71 27.80
CA VAL A 27 13.49 20.66 26.89
C VAL A 27 11.99 20.70 27.18
N LYS A 28 11.47 21.87 27.52
CA LYS A 28 10.02 22.11 27.69
C LYS A 28 9.43 22.56 26.37
N ILE A 29 8.38 21.88 25.90
CA ILE A 29 7.68 22.24 24.65
C ILE A 29 6.32 22.83 25.02
N TYR A 30 6.02 24.03 24.49
CA TYR A 30 4.72 24.67 24.59
C TYR A 30 4.14 24.90 23.20
N ALA A 31 2.83 24.75 23.10
CA ALA A 31 2.06 25.02 21.88
C ALA A 31 1.32 26.36 22.02
N LYS A 32 1.57 27.31 21.11
CA LYS A 32 0.77 28.51 20.93
C LYS A 32 -0.44 28.15 20.08
N VAL A 33 -1.61 28.04 20.69
CA VAL A 33 -2.81 27.43 20.09
C VAL A 33 -3.66 28.50 19.42
N GLU A 34 -3.41 28.77 18.13
CA GLU A 34 -4.04 29.85 17.37
C GLU A 34 -5.50 29.55 16.97
N SER A 35 -6.00 28.35 17.20
CA SER A 35 -7.43 28.02 17.04
C SER A 35 -8.34 28.74 18.06
N PHE A 36 -7.79 29.35 19.08
CA PHE A 36 -8.54 30.16 20.05
C PHE A 36 -8.87 31.57 19.54
N ASN A 37 -8.33 31.99 18.40
CA ASN A 37 -8.85 33.17 17.72
C ASN A 37 -10.34 32.99 17.33
N PRO A 38 -11.17 34.04 17.27
CA PRO A 38 -12.59 33.93 17.01
C PRO A 38 -13.01 33.20 15.73
N GLY A 39 -12.27 33.37 14.63
CA GLY A 39 -12.45 32.64 13.37
C GLY A 39 -11.71 31.30 13.34
N GLY A 40 -11.04 30.92 14.45
CA GLY A 40 -10.43 29.61 14.67
C GLY A 40 -9.05 29.44 14.04
N SER A 41 -8.30 30.50 13.75
CA SER A 41 -6.93 30.34 13.19
C SER A 41 -6.06 31.59 13.38
N VAL A 42 -4.75 31.39 13.19
CA VAL A 42 -3.74 32.46 13.14
C VAL A 42 -4.04 33.53 12.09
N LYS A 43 -4.88 33.23 11.09
CA LYS A 43 -5.20 34.13 9.98
C LYS A 43 -6.17 35.25 10.37
N ASP A 44 -6.84 35.11 11.50
CA ASP A 44 -7.69 36.21 12.03
C ASP A 44 -6.86 37.47 12.33
N ARG A 45 -5.62 37.24 12.83
CA ARG A 45 -4.66 38.35 13.11
C ARG A 45 -4.33 39.12 11.83
N ILE A 46 -3.97 38.45 10.75
CA ILE A 46 -3.59 39.07 9.49
C ILE A 46 -4.80 39.70 8.79
N ALA A 47 -5.97 39.05 8.83
CA ALA A 47 -7.20 39.59 8.24
C ALA A 47 -7.58 40.93 8.88
N LEU A 48 -7.57 41.02 10.21
CA LEU A 48 -7.84 42.24 10.92
C LEU A 48 -6.80 43.33 10.60
N ALA A 49 -5.50 42.96 10.63
CA ALA A 49 -4.41 43.91 10.41
C ALA A 49 -4.40 44.50 8.99
N MET A 50 -4.63 43.65 7.95
CA MET A 50 -4.67 44.12 6.56
C MET A 50 -5.84 45.08 6.31
N ILE A 51 -7.02 44.78 6.84
CA ILE A 51 -8.18 45.68 6.73
C ILE A 51 -7.93 46.98 7.47
N GLN A 52 -7.43 46.96 8.71
CA GLN A 52 -7.11 48.17 9.48
C GLN A 52 -6.02 49.03 8.80
N ALA A 53 -5.00 48.38 8.23
CA ALA A 53 -3.96 49.11 7.49
C ALA A 53 -4.54 49.84 6.25
N ALA A 54 -5.42 49.16 5.50
CA ALA A 54 -6.05 49.70 4.31
C ALA A 54 -7.03 50.86 4.64
N GLU A 55 -7.77 50.74 5.75
CA GLU A 55 -8.62 51.83 6.27
C GLU A 55 -7.77 53.06 6.63
N ALA A 56 -6.67 52.85 7.37
CA ALA A 56 -5.77 53.92 7.79
C ALA A 56 -5.06 54.59 6.61
N ALA A 57 -4.76 53.85 5.54
CA ALA A 57 -4.16 54.37 4.31
C ALA A 57 -5.20 55.06 3.37
N GLY A 58 -6.52 54.92 3.64
CA GLY A 58 -7.59 55.42 2.77
C GLY A 58 -7.77 54.59 1.48
N GLU A 59 -7.18 53.42 1.40
CA GLU A 59 -7.26 52.53 0.23
C GLU A 59 -8.57 51.72 0.18
N LEU A 60 -9.15 51.44 1.36
CA LEU A 60 -10.43 50.74 1.52
C LEU A 60 -11.50 51.72 1.95
N SER A 61 -12.46 52.04 1.05
CA SER A 61 -13.66 52.81 1.32
C SER A 61 -14.89 51.92 1.51
N PRO A 62 -15.97 52.37 2.14
CA PRO A 62 -17.18 51.59 2.37
C PRO A 62 -17.81 50.98 1.10
N ASP A 63 -17.62 51.62 -0.06
CA ASP A 63 -18.18 51.17 -1.35
C ASP A 63 -17.39 50.05 -2.02
N LYS A 64 -16.16 49.82 -1.58
CA LYS A 64 -15.29 48.81 -2.15
C LYS A 64 -15.63 47.42 -1.60
N ILE A 65 -15.40 46.40 -2.44
CA ILE A 65 -15.51 44.97 -2.09
C ILE A 65 -14.13 44.48 -1.75
N VAL A 66 -13.95 43.91 -0.57
CA VAL A 66 -12.71 43.24 -0.16
C VAL A 66 -12.54 41.97 -0.98
N LEU A 67 -11.44 41.86 -1.71
CA LEU A 67 -11.13 40.75 -2.60
C LEU A 67 -9.88 40.00 -2.14
N GLU A 68 -9.91 38.67 -2.12
CA GLU A 68 -8.73 37.84 -1.82
C GLU A 68 -8.79 36.48 -2.50
N ALA A 69 -7.64 36.02 -2.95
CA ALA A 69 -7.46 34.63 -3.43
C ALA A 69 -7.10 33.70 -2.26
N THR A 70 -8.04 32.88 -1.83
CA THR A 70 -7.79 32.02 -0.69
C THR A 70 -8.70 30.78 -0.63
N SER A 71 -8.14 29.63 -0.44
CA SER A 71 -8.88 28.38 -0.20
C SER A 71 -9.03 28.03 1.28
N GLY A 72 -8.62 28.92 2.19
CA GLY A 72 -8.44 28.55 3.57
C GLY A 72 -8.78 29.60 4.62
N ASN A 73 -7.99 29.58 5.68
CA ASN A 73 -8.23 30.35 6.91
C ASN A 73 -8.23 31.85 6.73
N THR A 74 -7.47 32.40 5.78
CA THR A 74 -7.48 33.82 5.50
C THR A 74 -8.85 34.31 5.04
N GLY A 75 -9.53 33.53 4.18
CA GLY A 75 -10.88 33.82 3.74
C GLY A 75 -11.89 33.83 4.87
N ILE A 76 -11.76 32.90 5.82
CA ILE A 76 -12.63 32.86 7.02
C ILE A 76 -12.39 34.10 7.87
N GLY A 77 -11.13 34.47 8.12
CA GLY A 77 -10.79 35.66 8.87
C GLY A 77 -11.28 36.95 8.19
N LEU A 78 -11.07 37.11 6.88
CA LEU A 78 -11.54 38.25 6.12
C LEU A 78 -13.07 38.33 6.11
N ALA A 79 -13.78 37.21 5.88
CA ALA A 79 -15.25 37.20 5.93
C ALA A 79 -15.78 37.63 7.30
N MET A 80 -15.17 37.16 8.40
CA MET A 80 -15.52 37.57 9.77
C MET A 80 -15.28 39.08 10.00
N VAL A 81 -14.09 39.56 9.63
CA VAL A 81 -13.75 41.00 9.80
C VAL A 81 -14.68 41.89 8.98
N CYS A 82 -14.94 41.50 7.71
CA CYS A 82 -15.86 42.23 6.84
C CYS A 82 -17.29 42.25 7.38
N ALA A 83 -17.78 41.12 7.90
CA ALA A 83 -19.11 41.05 8.52
C ALA A 83 -19.27 42.00 9.70
N VAL A 84 -18.24 42.11 10.56
CA VAL A 84 -18.28 43.04 11.72
C VAL A 84 -18.13 44.49 11.30
N LYS A 85 -17.30 44.81 10.30
CA LYS A 85 -17.01 46.16 9.85
C LYS A 85 -17.97 46.66 8.75
N GLY A 86 -18.86 45.81 8.23
CA GLY A 86 -19.87 46.19 7.24
C GLY A 86 -19.35 46.22 5.79
N TYR A 87 -18.22 45.61 5.48
CA TYR A 87 -17.71 45.50 4.11
C TYR A 87 -18.28 44.31 3.37
N ARG A 88 -18.51 44.46 2.06
CA ARG A 88 -18.71 43.29 1.17
C ARG A 88 -17.38 42.54 0.98
N CYS A 89 -17.47 41.22 0.84
CA CYS A 89 -16.29 40.36 0.71
C CYS A 89 -16.49 39.37 -0.42
N LEU A 90 -15.56 39.34 -1.39
CA LEU A 90 -15.51 38.36 -2.48
C LEU A 90 -14.23 37.50 -2.34
N LEU A 91 -14.39 36.19 -2.22
CA LEU A 91 -13.29 35.26 -2.06
C LEU A 91 -13.18 34.36 -3.29
N VAL A 92 -12.00 34.36 -3.91
CA VAL A 92 -11.70 33.51 -5.09
C VAL A 92 -11.00 32.25 -4.64
N MET A 93 -11.51 31.06 -5.03
CA MET A 93 -10.94 29.79 -4.62
C MET A 93 -11.17 28.68 -5.63
N PRO A 94 -10.30 27.65 -5.68
CA PRO A 94 -10.52 26.50 -6.56
C PRO A 94 -11.71 25.64 -6.10
N GLU A 95 -12.39 25.01 -7.03
CA GLU A 95 -13.49 24.06 -6.78
C GLU A 95 -13.10 22.91 -5.84
N SER A 96 -11.82 22.59 -5.74
CA SER A 96 -11.29 21.56 -4.84
C SER A 96 -11.22 21.97 -3.37
N ALA A 97 -11.52 23.24 -3.04
CA ALA A 97 -11.57 23.72 -1.65
C ALA A 97 -12.69 23.01 -0.85
N SER A 98 -12.43 22.74 0.45
CA SER A 98 -13.37 22.00 1.29
C SER A 98 -14.73 22.68 1.43
N ILE A 99 -15.79 21.86 1.46
CA ILE A 99 -17.18 22.34 1.57
C ILE A 99 -17.40 23.06 2.90
N GLU A 100 -16.78 22.61 3.98
CA GLU A 100 -16.89 23.22 5.32
C GLU A 100 -16.42 24.67 5.31
N ARG A 101 -15.25 24.93 4.71
CA ARG A 101 -14.70 26.29 4.62
C ARG A 101 -15.59 27.22 3.81
N ARG A 102 -16.12 26.73 2.67
CA ARG A 102 -17.06 27.51 1.87
C ARG A 102 -18.30 27.91 2.67
N LYS A 103 -18.88 26.92 3.40
CA LYS A 103 -20.06 27.18 4.25
C LYS A 103 -19.78 28.16 5.37
N ILE A 104 -18.62 28.11 6.01
CA ILE A 104 -18.22 29.03 7.05
C ILE A 104 -18.11 30.48 6.47
N MET A 105 -17.44 30.64 5.33
CA MET A 105 -17.28 31.96 4.68
C MET A 105 -18.64 32.55 4.25
N GLN A 106 -19.50 31.71 3.66
CA GLN A 106 -20.88 32.12 3.29
C GLN A 106 -21.74 32.45 4.50
N ALA A 107 -21.58 31.76 5.62
CA ALA A 107 -22.29 32.08 6.87
C ALA A 107 -21.91 33.44 7.42
N TYR A 108 -20.67 33.92 7.18
CA TYR A 108 -20.25 35.30 7.47
C TYR A 108 -20.69 36.30 6.39
N GLY A 109 -21.38 35.89 5.32
CA GLY A 109 -21.88 36.76 4.27
C GLY A 109 -20.90 36.98 3.10
N ALA A 110 -19.78 36.29 3.02
CA ALA A 110 -18.86 36.42 1.89
C ALA A 110 -19.42 35.75 0.62
N GLU A 111 -19.23 36.40 -0.51
CA GLU A 111 -19.44 35.86 -1.85
C GLU A 111 -18.24 34.98 -2.25
N ILE A 112 -18.50 33.91 -2.98
CA ILE A 112 -17.43 32.95 -3.41
C ILE A 112 -17.44 32.83 -4.92
N LEU A 113 -16.27 33.08 -5.54
CA LEU A 113 -16.00 32.82 -6.94
C LEU A 113 -15.14 31.56 -7.06
N LEU A 114 -15.65 30.56 -7.76
CA LEU A 114 -14.94 29.27 -7.95
C LEU A 114 -14.14 29.26 -9.24
N THR A 115 -12.87 28.84 -9.17
CA THR A 115 -12.00 28.61 -10.34
C THR A 115 -11.83 27.11 -10.58
N PRO A 116 -11.51 26.69 -11.84
CA PRO A 116 -11.35 25.28 -12.17
C PRO A 116 -10.35 24.56 -11.26
N ALA A 117 -10.73 23.38 -10.74
CA ALA A 117 -9.92 22.61 -9.80
C ALA A 117 -8.51 22.28 -10.31
N LYS A 118 -8.34 22.10 -11.63
CA LYS A 118 -7.05 21.80 -12.28
C LYS A 118 -6.02 22.93 -12.15
N LYS A 119 -6.45 24.20 -12.02
CA LYS A 119 -5.57 25.35 -11.85
C LYS A 119 -5.11 25.56 -10.40
N GLY A 120 -5.72 24.86 -9.45
CA GLY A 120 -5.36 24.94 -8.03
C GLY A 120 -5.43 26.37 -7.46
N THR A 121 -4.63 26.63 -6.43
CA THR A 121 -4.54 27.96 -5.79
C THR A 121 -4.00 29.02 -6.73
N ASP A 122 -3.07 28.66 -7.64
CA ASP A 122 -2.46 29.60 -8.57
C ASP A 122 -3.52 30.22 -9.52
N GLY A 123 -4.47 29.40 -9.99
CA GLY A 123 -5.57 29.92 -10.81
C GLY A 123 -6.53 30.85 -10.06
N ALA A 124 -6.69 30.67 -8.76
CA ALA A 124 -7.47 31.61 -7.95
C ALA A 124 -6.73 32.96 -7.72
N ILE A 125 -5.41 32.89 -7.54
CA ILE A 125 -4.55 34.07 -7.45
C ILE A 125 -4.63 34.90 -8.75
N GLU A 126 -4.42 34.22 -9.91
CA GLU A 126 -4.51 34.90 -11.21
C GLU A 126 -5.85 35.64 -11.39
N GLU A 127 -6.97 34.95 -11.07
CA GLU A 127 -8.32 35.52 -11.20
C GLU A 127 -8.54 36.72 -10.29
N ALA A 128 -8.08 36.65 -9.02
CA ALA A 128 -8.22 37.78 -8.09
C ALA A 128 -7.43 39.02 -8.55
N TYR A 129 -6.20 38.82 -9.06
CA TYR A 129 -5.40 39.91 -9.61
C TYR A 129 -6.01 40.49 -10.87
N LEU A 130 -6.63 39.68 -11.75
CA LEU A 130 -7.33 40.16 -12.94
C LEU A 130 -8.52 41.01 -12.55
N LEU A 131 -9.39 40.57 -11.64
CA LEU A 131 -10.54 41.33 -11.16
C LEU A 131 -10.14 42.66 -10.52
N ALA A 132 -9.11 42.67 -9.68
CA ALA A 132 -8.62 43.89 -9.05
C ALA A 132 -8.05 44.89 -10.07
N ARG A 133 -7.35 44.39 -11.11
CA ARG A 133 -6.77 45.21 -12.18
C ARG A 133 -7.83 45.79 -13.13
N GLU A 134 -8.83 44.98 -13.48
CA GLU A 134 -9.90 45.43 -14.40
C GLU A 134 -10.89 46.35 -13.75
N HIS A 135 -11.14 46.22 -12.44
CA HIS A 135 -12.11 46.98 -11.70
C HIS A 135 -11.55 47.59 -10.40
N PRO A 136 -10.51 48.47 -10.46
CA PRO A 136 -9.81 49.00 -9.28
C PRO A 136 -10.69 49.90 -8.40
N ALA A 137 -11.72 50.49 -8.96
CA ALA A 137 -12.69 51.33 -8.21
C ALA A 137 -13.64 50.44 -7.38
N THR A 138 -13.86 49.17 -7.79
CA THR A 138 -14.84 48.25 -7.16
C THR A 138 -14.18 47.37 -6.12
N TYR A 139 -12.97 46.87 -6.40
CA TYR A 139 -12.32 45.89 -5.55
C TYR A 139 -11.11 46.47 -4.82
N PHE A 140 -10.95 46.06 -3.57
CA PHE A 140 -9.71 46.18 -2.81
C PHE A 140 -9.10 44.80 -2.60
N LEU A 141 -7.97 44.53 -3.25
CA LEU A 141 -7.23 43.26 -3.11
C LEU A 141 -6.36 43.33 -1.84
N THR A 142 -6.59 42.44 -0.89
CA THR A 142 -5.81 42.42 0.37
C THR A 142 -4.40 41.92 0.18
N ASP A 143 -4.14 41.07 -0.85
CA ASP A 143 -2.83 40.58 -1.28
C ASP A 143 -1.99 39.97 -0.14
N GLN A 144 -2.52 38.97 0.52
CA GLN A 144 -1.89 38.34 1.69
C GLN A 144 -0.44 37.85 1.48
N PHE A 145 0.00 37.67 0.24
CA PHE A 145 1.35 37.20 -0.08
C PHE A 145 2.40 38.32 -0.14
N ASN A 146 1.98 39.55 -0.37
CA ASN A 146 2.88 40.70 -0.52
C ASN A 146 2.60 41.82 0.49
N ASN A 147 1.46 41.78 1.19
CA ASN A 147 1.07 42.81 2.14
C ASN A 147 1.91 42.78 3.41
N GLU A 148 2.62 43.87 3.72
CA GLU A 148 3.49 43.96 4.88
C GLU A 148 2.75 43.84 6.21
N ALA A 149 1.48 44.30 6.29
CA ALA A 149 0.67 44.15 7.50
C ALA A 149 0.56 42.68 7.96
N ASN A 150 0.71 41.74 7.04
CA ASN A 150 0.70 40.29 7.33
C ASN A 150 1.85 39.87 8.28
N TRP A 151 3.11 40.31 8.04
CA TRP A 151 4.20 39.97 8.96
C TRP A 151 4.25 40.94 10.16
N GLN A 152 3.87 42.22 9.98
CA GLN A 152 3.93 43.21 11.02
C GLN A 152 3.02 42.91 12.20
N VAL A 153 1.83 42.32 11.99
CA VAL A 153 0.94 41.94 13.09
C VAL A 153 1.59 40.86 13.98
N HIS A 154 2.33 39.93 13.43
CA HIS A 154 3.03 38.89 14.21
C HIS A 154 4.23 39.50 14.97
N TYR A 155 4.89 40.48 14.38
CA TYR A 155 5.95 41.23 15.06
C TYR A 155 5.41 42.01 16.28
N ARG A 156 4.22 42.62 16.12
CA ARG A 156 3.62 43.48 17.17
C ARG A 156 2.81 42.73 18.22
N THR A 157 2.37 41.51 17.92
CA THR A 157 1.45 40.76 18.81
C THR A 157 2.01 39.38 19.14
N THR A 158 2.13 38.45 18.19
CA THR A 158 2.48 37.03 18.42
C THR A 158 3.87 36.86 19.04
N GLY A 159 4.85 37.62 18.59
CA GLY A 159 6.20 37.61 19.15
C GLY A 159 6.24 38.08 20.63
N PRO A 160 5.72 39.26 20.94
CA PRO A 160 5.58 39.73 22.33
C PRO A 160 4.80 38.75 23.23
N GLU A 161 3.63 38.24 22.78
CA GLU A 161 2.85 37.26 23.52
C GLU A 161 3.69 36.01 23.91
N ILE A 162 4.46 35.42 22.97
CA ILE A 162 5.30 34.30 23.23
C ILE A 162 6.39 34.63 24.25
N TRP A 163 7.04 35.81 24.12
CA TRP A 163 8.07 36.25 25.02
C TRP A 163 7.55 36.44 26.46
N GLU A 164 6.42 37.16 26.61
CA GLU A 164 5.80 37.44 27.90
C GLU A 164 5.27 36.17 28.58
N GLU A 165 4.56 35.31 27.85
CA GLU A 165 3.95 34.07 28.36
C GLU A 165 5.00 33.01 28.79
N THR A 166 6.19 33.07 28.22
CA THR A 166 7.34 32.24 28.64
C THR A 166 8.17 32.88 29.76
N GLY A 167 7.82 34.09 30.19
CA GLY A 167 8.57 34.86 31.18
C GLY A 167 9.97 35.23 30.68
N GLY A 168 10.11 35.53 29.40
CA GLY A 168 11.38 35.88 28.77
C GLY A 168 12.40 34.73 28.65
N ARG A 169 11.94 33.46 28.67
CA ARG A 169 12.84 32.29 28.72
C ARG A 169 12.73 31.38 27.50
N VAL A 170 11.95 31.76 26.47
CA VAL A 170 11.92 30.99 25.22
C VAL A 170 13.29 30.98 24.54
N THR A 171 13.73 29.81 24.09
CA THR A 171 15.02 29.63 23.39
C THR A 171 14.82 29.33 21.92
N ASP A 172 13.74 28.67 21.58
CA ASP A 172 13.43 28.24 20.21
C ASP A 172 11.93 28.41 19.90
N VAL A 173 11.64 28.85 18.68
CA VAL A 173 10.27 28.98 18.15
C VAL A 173 10.15 28.24 16.83
N VAL A 174 9.04 27.53 16.62
CA VAL A 174 8.75 26.81 15.38
C VAL A 174 7.48 27.35 14.75
N ALA A 175 7.58 27.80 13.50
CA ALA A 175 6.45 28.32 12.72
C ALA A 175 6.44 27.81 11.29
N THR A 176 5.26 27.61 10.72
CA THR A 176 5.07 27.07 9.36
C THR A 176 5.08 28.15 8.27
N LEU A 177 5.49 27.76 7.04
CA LEU A 177 5.50 28.61 5.86
C LEU A 177 4.26 28.34 4.99
N GLY A 178 3.32 29.29 4.95
CA GLY A 178 2.24 29.41 3.99
C GLY A 178 2.37 30.73 3.25
N THR A 179 1.68 31.78 3.71
CA THR A 179 1.93 33.17 3.28
C THR A 179 3.25 33.74 3.81
N THR A 180 3.91 33.01 4.69
CA THR A 180 5.16 33.29 5.38
C THR A 180 5.09 34.38 6.47
N GLY A 181 4.03 35.16 6.54
CA GLY A 181 3.92 36.29 7.47
C GLY A 181 4.20 35.95 8.93
N THR A 182 3.63 34.86 9.43
CA THR A 182 3.86 34.41 10.82
C THR A 182 5.34 34.15 11.10
N ALA A 183 6.01 33.35 10.26
CA ALA A 183 7.43 33.06 10.42
C ALA A 183 8.30 34.30 10.26
N MET A 184 8.00 35.16 9.26
CA MET A 184 8.75 36.39 9.01
C MET A 184 8.58 37.41 10.12
N GLY A 185 7.37 37.55 10.67
CA GLY A 185 7.12 38.49 11.81
C GLY A 185 7.85 38.03 13.07
N LEU A 186 7.83 36.73 13.38
CA LEU A 186 8.55 36.13 14.50
C LEU A 186 10.08 36.25 14.35
N CYS A 187 10.60 35.92 13.14
CA CYS A 187 12.02 36.05 12.87
C CYS A 187 12.52 37.47 13.08
N ARG A 188 11.79 38.46 12.57
CA ARG A 188 12.14 39.88 12.74
C ARG A 188 12.04 40.31 14.19
N PHE A 189 10.95 39.96 14.91
CA PHE A 189 10.77 40.32 16.32
C PHE A 189 11.92 39.74 17.17
N PHE A 190 12.20 38.46 17.08
CA PHE A 190 13.26 37.87 17.89
C PHE A 190 14.65 38.34 17.47
N ARG A 191 14.94 38.46 16.18
CA ARG A 191 16.21 39.04 15.74
C ARG A 191 16.47 40.43 16.28
N ASP A 192 15.44 41.30 16.31
CA ASP A 192 15.58 42.72 16.66
C ASP A 192 15.55 42.94 18.17
N GLN A 193 14.80 42.12 18.93
CA GLN A 193 14.58 42.30 20.36
C GLN A 193 15.29 41.25 21.22
N HIS A 194 15.44 40.02 20.73
CA HIS A 194 15.93 38.85 21.49
C HIS A 194 16.72 37.93 20.58
N PRO A 195 17.92 38.33 20.09
CA PRO A 195 18.68 37.63 19.05
C PRO A 195 19.21 36.23 19.46
N GLU A 196 19.15 35.92 20.75
CA GLU A 196 19.46 34.58 21.28
C GLU A 196 18.38 33.54 20.95
N VAL A 197 17.14 33.96 20.62
CA VAL A 197 16.02 33.05 20.32
C VAL A 197 16.08 32.61 18.86
N ARG A 198 16.06 31.33 18.63
CA ARG A 198 16.14 30.72 17.28
C ARG A 198 14.76 30.43 16.72
N VAL A 199 14.48 30.92 15.51
CA VAL A 199 13.22 30.65 14.84
C VAL A 199 13.43 29.63 13.72
N THR A 200 12.81 28.45 13.84
CA THR A 200 12.79 27.41 12.82
C THR A 200 11.53 27.55 11.97
N ALA A 201 11.71 27.66 10.66
CA ALA A 201 10.61 27.65 9.69
C ALA A 201 10.34 26.24 9.17
N VAL A 202 9.08 25.94 8.87
CA VAL A 202 8.66 24.60 8.42
C VAL A 202 7.95 24.70 7.07
N GLU A 203 8.44 23.97 6.08
CA GLU A 203 7.78 23.85 4.78
C GLU A 203 7.54 22.37 4.41
N PRO A 204 6.54 22.06 3.55
CA PRO A 204 6.31 20.72 3.06
C PRO A 204 7.28 20.37 1.91
N PHE A 205 7.35 19.12 1.50
CA PHE A 205 8.00 18.74 0.25
C PHE A 205 7.18 19.19 -0.97
N LEU A 206 7.81 19.32 -2.14
CA LEU A 206 7.11 19.64 -3.39
C LEU A 206 6.05 18.56 -3.72
N GLY A 207 4.88 19.01 -4.19
CA GLY A 207 3.76 18.11 -4.50
C GLY A 207 2.97 17.62 -3.29
N HIS A 208 3.09 18.30 -2.16
CA HIS A 208 2.44 17.97 -0.89
C HIS A 208 0.91 18.14 -0.93
N LYS A 209 0.26 17.55 0.10
CA LYS A 209 -1.18 17.66 0.37
C LYS A 209 -1.50 18.39 1.68
N ILE A 210 -0.52 18.98 2.33
CA ILE A 210 -0.70 19.74 3.58
C ILE A 210 -1.33 21.09 3.26
N GLN A 211 -2.62 21.22 3.53
CA GLN A 211 -3.35 22.46 3.28
C GLN A 211 -2.86 23.57 4.21
N GLY A 212 -2.71 24.79 3.65
CA GLY A 212 -2.27 25.97 4.37
C GLY A 212 -0.75 26.18 4.42
N LEU A 213 0.04 25.20 3.97
CA LEU A 213 1.49 25.35 3.75
C LEU A 213 1.81 25.57 2.27
N LYS A 214 3.02 26.08 2.03
CA LYS A 214 3.59 26.28 0.69
C LYS A 214 5.08 25.95 0.72
N ASN A 215 5.57 25.26 -0.31
CA ASN A 215 7.00 25.09 -0.51
C ASN A 215 7.55 26.32 -1.23
N MET A 216 8.66 26.87 -0.75
CA MET A 216 9.23 28.13 -1.29
C MET A 216 9.87 27.99 -2.67
N LYS A 217 9.79 26.81 -3.30
CA LYS A 217 10.16 26.56 -4.69
C LYS A 217 8.96 26.46 -5.64
N GLU A 218 7.74 26.66 -5.15
CA GLU A 218 6.52 26.73 -5.96
C GLU A 218 6.43 28.04 -6.77
N SER A 219 5.54 28.09 -7.80
CA SER A 219 5.48 29.13 -8.81
C SER A 219 5.33 30.57 -8.25
N TYR A 220 4.45 30.73 -7.24
CA TYR A 220 4.20 32.05 -6.64
C TYR A 220 4.79 32.12 -5.24
N LYS A 221 6.06 32.52 -5.15
CA LYS A 221 6.74 32.74 -3.88
C LYS A 221 6.25 34.04 -3.24
N PRO A 222 5.85 34.04 -1.93
CA PRO A 222 5.45 35.27 -1.25
C PRO A 222 6.54 36.35 -1.26
N GLY A 223 6.18 37.58 -1.63
CA GLY A 223 7.12 38.73 -1.68
C GLY A 223 7.67 39.13 -0.32
N ILE A 224 6.91 38.89 0.75
CA ILE A 224 7.34 39.18 2.14
C ILE A 224 8.34 38.13 2.68
N PHE A 225 8.63 37.04 1.95
CA PHE A 225 9.54 35.97 2.40
C PHE A 225 11.00 36.33 2.22
N ASP A 226 11.75 36.30 3.30
CA ASP A 226 13.20 36.43 3.33
C ASP A 226 13.85 35.16 3.88
N LYS A 227 14.57 34.43 3.02
CA LYS A 227 15.21 33.16 3.35
C LYS A 227 16.33 33.31 4.38
N SER A 228 16.91 34.49 4.54
CA SER A 228 18.04 34.74 5.45
C SER A 228 17.62 34.88 6.92
N LEU A 229 16.33 35.06 7.19
CA LEU A 229 15.81 35.31 8.53
C LEU A 229 15.68 34.07 9.41
N PRO A 230 15.13 32.93 8.96
CA PRO A 230 15.02 31.74 9.79
C PRO A 230 16.38 31.15 10.15
N PHE A 231 16.52 30.69 11.40
CA PHE A 231 17.69 29.92 11.84
C PHE A 231 17.89 28.66 10.98
N GLN A 232 16.80 27.98 10.66
CA GLN A 232 16.79 26.84 9.73
C GLN A 232 15.41 26.70 9.10
N ILE A 233 15.37 25.97 7.95
CA ILE A 233 14.12 25.58 7.29
C ILE A 233 14.08 24.04 7.25
N MET A 234 12.99 23.46 7.78
CA MET A 234 12.80 22.02 7.85
C MET A 234 11.66 21.57 6.92
N ASN A 235 11.90 20.50 6.14
CA ASN A 235 10.89 19.90 5.28
C ASN A 235 10.22 18.72 5.99
N ILE A 236 8.88 18.68 6.02
CA ILE A 236 8.10 17.64 6.68
C ILE A 236 7.23 16.90 5.65
N PRO A 237 7.23 15.54 5.66
CA PRO A 237 6.36 14.73 4.81
C PRO A 237 4.89 14.79 5.25
N ASP A 238 3.96 14.66 4.28
CA ASP A 238 2.51 14.68 4.51
C ASP A 238 2.05 13.65 5.54
N GLU A 239 2.51 12.41 5.41
CA GLU A 239 2.12 11.31 6.29
C GLU A 239 2.51 11.56 7.76
N GLU A 240 3.70 12.11 7.99
CA GLU A 240 4.17 12.46 9.32
C GLU A 240 3.36 13.60 9.91
N ALA A 241 3.08 14.65 9.12
CA ALA A 241 2.24 15.78 9.53
C ALA A 241 0.84 15.31 9.92
N PHE A 242 0.19 14.46 9.10
CA PHE A 242 -1.14 13.95 9.38
C PHE A 242 -1.17 13.04 10.61
N ARG A 243 -0.19 12.16 10.74
CA ARG A 243 -0.04 11.30 11.92
C ARG A 243 0.12 12.14 13.20
N MET A 244 0.96 13.17 13.15
CA MET A 244 1.22 14.04 14.31
C MET A 244 0.01 14.88 14.71
N ALA A 245 -0.75 15.41 13.76
CA ALA A 245 -2.00 16.11 14.05
C ALA A 245 -3.02 15.20 14.78
N ARG A 246 -3.15 13.94 14.33
CA ARG A 246 -3.97 12.94 15.03
C ARG A 246 -3.43 12.58 16.42
N LEU A 247 -2.11 12.54 16.61
CA LEU A 247 -1.50 12.29 17.92
C LEU A 247 -1.71 13.45 18.89
N LEU A 248 -1.62 14.71 18.43
CA LEU A 248 -1.96 15.89 19.24
C LEU A 248 -3.39 15.81 19.79
N ALA A 249 -4.37 15.46 18.94
CA ALA A 249 -5.74 15.26 19.39
C ALA A 249 -5.86 14.12 20.39
N ARG A 250 -5.26 12.95 20.12
CA ARG A 250 -5.43 11.75 20.97
C ARG A 250 -4.63 11.79 22.29
N LYS A 251 -3.45 12.41 22.28
CA LYS A 251 -2.55 12.37 23.43
C LYS A 251 -2.55 13.66 24.24
N GLU A 252 -2.68 14.80 23.60
CA GLU A 252 -2.66 16.10 24.27
C GLU A 252 -4.06 16.75 24.36
N GLY A 253 -5.08 16.16 23.68
CA GLY A 253 -6.44 16.71 23.64
C GLY A 253 -6.57 17.95 22.75
N ILE A 254 -5.58 18.24 21.89
CA ILE A 254 -5.55 19.43 21.05
C ILE A 254 -5.92 19.02 19.62
N LEU A 255 -7.17 19.33 19.20
CA LEU A 255 -7.67 19.04 17.85
C LEU A 255 -7.16 20.11 16.90
N VAL A 256 -6.30 19.74 15.94
CA VAL A 256 -5.56 20.69 15.07
C VAL A 256 -5.58 20.27 13.60
N GLY A 257 -5.27 21.24 12.71
CA GLY A 257 -5.14 21.01 11.28
C GLY A 257 -3.79 20.37 10.86
N MET A 258 -3.66 20.12 9.54
CA MET A 258 -2.51 19.47 8.93
C MET A 258 -1.19 20.22 9.17
N SER A 259 -1.22 21.56 9.04
CA SER A 259 -0.05 22.43 9.24
C SER A 259 0.46 22.40 10.69
N SER A 260 -0.44 22.27 11.65
CA SER A 260 -0.08 22.12 13.08
C SER A 260 0.66 20.81 13.34
N GLY A 261 0.25 19.73 12.64
CA GLY A 261 0.98 18.46 12.70
C GLY A 261 2.40 18.57 12.14
N ALA A 262 2.59 19.27 11.02
CA ALA A 262 3.91 19.54 10.45
C ALA A 262 4.78 20.38 11.41
N ALA A 263 4.20 21.43 12.02
CA ALA A 263 4.89 22.25 13.01
C ALA A 263 5.36 21.41 14.21
N MET A 264 4.51 20.52 14.73
CA MET A 264 4.85 19.69 15.88
C MET A 264 5.91 18.62 15.54
N CYS A 265 5.91 18.05 14.32
CA CYS A 265 7.00 17.16 13.88
C CYS A 265 8.34 17.90 13.91
N ALA A 266 8.40 19.10 13.36
CA ALA A 266 9.62 19.92 13.37
C ALA A 266 10.03 20.33 14.80
N ALA A 267 9.05 20.64 15.67
CA ALA A 267 9.31 20.99 17.06
C ALA A 267 9.96 19.80 17.83
N LEU A 268 9.47 18.59 17.66
CA LEU A 268 10.06 17.39 18.27
C LEU A 268 11.46 17.12 17.72
N ALA A 269 11.67 17.25 16.41
CA ALA A 269 12.97 17.09 15.79
C ALA A 269 13.99 18.15 16.28
N ARG A 270 13.53 19.42 16.42
CA ARG A 270 14.35 20.50 16.94
C ARG A 270 14.68 20.30 18.42
N ALA A 271 13.71 19.89 19.24
CA ALA A 271 13.93 19.59 20.66
C ALA A 271 14.96 18.47 20.86
N GLY A 272 15.02 17.49 19.95
CA GLY A 272 16.07 16.45 19.96
C GLY A 272 17.49 16.95 19.66
N GLN A 273 17.63 18.19 19.16
CA GLN A 273 18.92 18.85 18.89
C GLN A 273 19.32 19.85 19.98
N MET A 274 18.50 19.99 21.03
CA MET A 274 18.70 20.92 22.13
C MET A 274 19.13 20.15 23.39
N ASP A 275 20.08 20.68 24.13
CA ASP A 275 20.51 20.12 25.44
C ASP A 275 19.47 20.45 26.52
N GLU A 276 18.98 21.69 26.54
CA GLU A 276 17.93 22.18 27.44
C GLU A 276 17.28 23.46 26.86
N GLY A 277 16.16 23.90 27.41
CA GLY A 277 15.50 25.14 27.05
C GLY A 277 13.98 25.06 26.93
N ILE A 278 13.39 26.16 26.44
CA ILE A 278 11.95 26.28 26.18
C ILE A 278 11.72 26.45 24.68
N LEU A 279 11.03 25.51 24.09
CA LEU A 279 10.63 25.55 22.68
C LEU A 279 9.13 25.87 22.58
N VAL A 280 8.76 26.87 21.79
CA VAL A 280 7.37 27.19 21.48
C VAL A 280 7.06 26.79 20.04
N VAL A 281 6.00 26.01 19.83
CA VAL A 281 5.50 25.64 18.50
C VAL A 281 4.16 26.30 18.24
N LEU A 282 4.01 27.00 17.10
CA LEU A 282 2.72 27.53 16.69
C LEU A 282 1.87 26.43 16.07
N LEU A 283 0.63 26.31 16.53
CA LEU A 283 -0.41 25.46 15.97
C LEU A 283 -1.43 26.37 15.28
N PRO A 284 -1.35 26.50 13.93
CA PRO A 284 -2.04 27.58 13.21
C PRO A 284 -3.56 27.56 13.26
N ASP A 285 -4.21 26.38 13.33
CA ASP A 285 -5.67 26.26 13.27
C ASP A 285 -6.22 25.01 13.94
N GLY A 286 -7.55 25.00 14.12
CA GLY A 286 -8.30 23.85 14.63
C GLY A 286 -8.54 22.76 13.58
N GLY A 287 -8.78 21.54 14.04
CA GLY A 287 -8.99 20.36 13.21
C GLY A 287 -10.41 20.18 12.67
N GLU A 288 -11.41 20.89 13.22
CA GLU A 288 -12.83 20.73 12.87
C GLU A 288 -13.12 21.03 11.38
N ARG A 289 -12.34 21.90 10.75
CA ARG A 289 -12.45 22.27 9.32
C ARG A 289 -11.78 21.27 8.37
N TYR A 290 -11.27 20.15 8.89
CA TYR A 290 -10.62 19.07 8.14
C TYR A 290 -11.30 17.71 8.31
N LEU A 291 -12.46 17.66 8.98
CA LEU A 291 -13.14 16.40 9.32
C LEU A 291 -13.53 15.58 8.09
N SER A 292 -13.83 16.21 6.95
CA SER A 292 -14.10 15.54 5.66
C SER A 292 -12.86 15.28 4.81
N THR A 293 -11.68 15.74 5.26
CA THR A 293 -10.42 15.59 4.50
C THR A 293 -9.66 14.32 4.90
N ALA A 294 -8.62 13.97 4.13
CA ALA A 294 -7.73 12.84 4.41
C ALA A 294 -7.08 12.88 5.83
N LEU A 295 -7.09 14.04 6.52
CA LEU A 295 -6.59 14.15 7.89
C LEU A 295 -7.42 13.34 8.88
N PHE A 296 -8.75 13.45 8.80
CA PHE A 296 -9.69 12.82 9.73
C PHE A 296 -10.74 11.93 9.05
N THR A 297 -10.80 11.91 7.69
CA THR A 297 -11.54 10.83 7.05
C THR A 297 -10.97 9.55 7.62
N VAL A 298 -11.79 8.90 8.38
CA VAL A 298 -11.48 7.68 9.08
C VAL A 298 -10.98 6.67 8.05
N GLN A 299 -9.66 6.54 7.87
CA GLN A 299 -9.14 5.22 8.07
C GLN A 299 -9.73 4.83 9.43
N LYS A 300 -10.75 3.96 9.43
CA LYS A 300 -11.34 3.38 10.65
C LYS A 300 -10.23 3.28 11.66
N ALA A 301 -10.41 3.88 12.83
CA ALA A 301 -9.41 4.01 13.88
C ALA A 301 -8.38 2.90 13.74
N GLU A 302 -7.08 3.23 13.74
CA GLU A 302 -6.10 2.26 14.19
C GLU A 302 -6.63 1.82 15.54
N GLU A 303 -7.37 0.72 15.54
CA GLU A 303 -7.61 -0.05 16.74
C GLU A 303 -6.23 -0.27 17.35
N PRO A 304 -6.07 -0.15 18.67
CA PRO A 304 -4.80 -0.40 19.33
C PRO A 304 -4.30 -1.70 18.76
N LYS A 305 -3.12 -1.70 18.13
CA LYS A 305 -2.44 -2.81 17.44
C LYS A 305 -2.98 -4.20 17.85
N SER A 306 -4.18 -4.57 17.50
CA SER A 306 -4.54 -5.93 17.20
C SER A 306 -4.20 -6.07 15.73
N GLN A 307 -3.02 -6.51 15.53
CA GLN A 307 -2.41 -6.95 14.31
C GLN A 307 -3.26 -8.07 13.74
N GLY A 308 -4.32 -7.74 13.04
CA GLY A 308 -5.11 -8.69 12.28
C GLY A 308 -4.70 -8.58 10.81
N LEU A 309 -4.33 -9.71 10.24
CA LEU A 309 -4.13 -9.86 8.80
C LEU A 309 -5.36 -9.33 8.05
N ARG A 310 -5.18 -8.41 7.11
CA ARG A 310 -6.24 -7.80 6.30
C ARG A 310 -6.07 -8.19 4.85
N PHE A 311 -7.18 -8.52 4.19
CA PHE A 311 -7.21 -8.83 2.77
C PHE A 311 -8.17 -7.91 2.03
N PHE A 312 -7.83 -7.58 0.79
CA PHE A 312 -8.77 -6.97 -0.12
C PHE A 312 -9.75 -8.03 -0.62
N ASN A 313 -10.97 -7.99 -0.12
CA ASN A 313 -12.03 -8.90 -0.54
C ASN A 313 -12.61 -8.45 -1.88
N SER A 314 -12.45 -9.28 -2.91
CA SER A 314 -12.96 -8.98 -4.25
C SER A 314 -14.49 -8.93 -4.32
N LEU A 315 -15.20 -9.55 -3.38
CA LEU A 315 -16.64 -9.52 -3.30
C LEU A 315 -17.16 -8.16 -2.80
N THR A 316 -16.59 -7.67 -1.70
CA THR A 316 -16.99 -6.40 -1.07
C THR A 316 -16.24 -5.18 -1.63
N LYS A 317 -15.19 -5.41 -2.45
CA LYS A 317 -14.29 -4.38 -3.02
C LYS A 317 -13.58 -3.54 -1.95
N ARG A 318 -13.35 -4.08 -0.74
CA ARG A 318 -12.75 -3.39 0.40
C ARG A 318 -11.67 -4.25 1.05
N LYS A 319 -10.73 -3.61 1.75
CA LYS A 319 -9.80 -4.30 2.65
C LYS A 319 -10.52 -4.59 3.98
N GLU A 320 -10.56 -5.85 4.36
CA GLU A 320 -11.24 -6.34 5.56
C GLU A 320 -10.27 -7.11 6.45
N VAL A 321 -10.50 -7.05 7.76
CA VAL A 321 -9.75 -7.87 8.72
C VAL A 321 -10.15 -9.32 8.53
N PHE A 322 -9.18 -10.18 8.33
CA PHE A 322 -9.43 -11.62 8.24
C PHE A 322 -9.92 -12.15 9.60
N ARG A 323 -11.09 -12.74 9.58
CA ARG A 323 -11.69 -13.41 10.75
C ARG A 323 -12.09 -14.80 10.32
N PRO A 324 -11.40 -15.85 10.79
CA PRO A 324 -11.77 -17.21 10.47
C PRO A 324 -13.09 -17.59 11.17
N GLN A 325 -13.81 -18.56 10.62
CA GLN A 325 -15.02 -19.08 11.24
C GLN A 325 -14.73 -19.83 12.55
N GLN A 326 -13.57 -20.47 12.61
CA GLN A 326 -13.08 -21.17 13.80
C GLN A 326 -11.79 -20.50 14.28
N GLU A 327 -11.75 -20.10 15.54
CA GLU A 327 -10.57 -19.47 16.13
C GLU A 327 -9.33 -20.37 15.99
N GLY A 328 -8.21 -19.78 15.57
CA GLY A 328 -6.94 -20.48 15.35
C GLY A 328 -6.87 -21.34 14.10
N ARG A 329 -7.96 -21.50 13.31
CA ARG A 329 -7.98 -22.33 12.10
C ARG A 329 -8.52 -21.53 10.93
N ALA A 330 -7.88 -21.69 9.75
CA ALA A 330 -8.31 -21.07 8.52
C ALA A 330 -8.59 -22.14 7.45
N THR A 331 -9.75 -22.06 6.79
CA THR A 331 -10.11 -22.88 5.65
C THR A 331 -9.87 -22.14 4.36
N PHE A 332 -9.22 -22.78 3.40
CA PHE A 332 -8.71 -22.10 2.21
C PHE A 332 -8.86 -23.00 0.98
N TYR A 333 -9.51 -22.49 -0.07
CA TYR A 333 -9.65 -23.17 -1.37
C TYR A 333 -8.99 -22.36 -2.48
N ALA A 334 -8.22 -23.03 -3.33
CA ALA A 334 -7.68 -22.46 -4.55
C ALA A 334 -8.11 -23.33 -5.75
N CYS A 335 -8.65 -22.69 -6.81
CA CYS A 335 -8.88 -23.40 -8.07
C CYS A 335 -7.53 -23.87 -8.63
N GLY A 336 -7.43 -25.17 -8.88
CA GLY A 336 -6.26 -25.81 -9.46
C GLY A 336 -6.20 -25.72 -10.99
N PRO A 337 -5.21 -26.34 -11.62
CA PRO A 337 -5.11 -26.41 -13.08
C PRO A 337 -6.02 -27.48 -13.67
N THR A 338 -6.38 -27.29 -14.94
CA THR A 338 -6.91 -28.37 -15.79
C THR A 338 -5.74 -29.23 -16.28
N ALA A 339 -5.84 -30.53 -16.13
CA ALA A 339 -4.75 -31.49 -16.39
C ALA A 339 -4.66 -31.89 -17.88
N HIS A 340 -4.50 -30.90 -18.78
CA HIS A 340 -4.41 -31.12 -20.23
C HIS A 340 -3.18 -30.49 -20.88
N GLU A 341 -2.48 -29.60 -20.15
CA GLU A 341 -1.27 -28.91 -20.61
C GLU A 341 -0.29 -28.63 -19.47
N HIS A 342 0.97 -28.34 -19.80
CA HIS A 342 1.96 -27.93 -18.80
C HIS A 342 1.66 -26.55 -18.23
N ALA A 343 1.94 -26.36 -16.93
CA ALA A 343 1.71 -25.07 -16.29
C ALA A 343 2.66 -23.99 -16.83
N HIS A 344 2.14 -22.89 -17.34
CA HIS A 344 2.92 -21.70 -17.70
C HIS A 344 3.04 -20.73 -16.52
N LEU A 345 3.90 -19.69 -16.64
CA LEU A 345 4.21 -18.76 -15.56
C LEU A 345 2.98 -18.06 -14.94
N ALA A 346 1.89 -17.86 -15.68
CA ALA A 346 0.68 -17.30 -15.10
C ALA A 346 0.02 -18.26 -14.12
N HIS A 347 0.06 -19.58 -14.40
CA HIS A 347 -0.33 -20.62 -13.45
C HIS A 347 0.63 -20.64 -12.25
N CYS A 348 1.94 -20.65 -12.48
CA CYS A 348 2.95 -20.60 -11.42
C CYS A 348 2.72 -19.41 -10.48
N ARG A 349 2.38 -18.22 -11.02
CA ARG A 349 2.08 -17.03 -10.21
C ARG A 349 0.90 -17.27 -9.28
N ARG A 350 -0.19 -17.84 -9.78
CA ARG A 350 -1.37 -18.14 -8.99
C ARG A 350 -1.03 -19.03 -7.78
N PHE A 351 -0.21 -20.07 -8.01
CA PHE A 351 0.19 -20.99 -6.95
C PHE A 351 1.18 -20.39 -5.96
N VAL A 352 2.11 -19.58 -6.43
CA VAL A 352 3.03 -18.82 -5.57
C VAL A 352 2.27 -17.81 -4.70
N VAL A 353 1.20 -17.19 -5.22
CA VAL A 353 0.32 -16.31 -4.44
C VAL A 353 -0.50 -17.12 -3.41
N SER A 354 -1.02 -18.28 -3.78
CA SER A 354 -1.71 -19.17 -2.83
C SER A 354 -0.77 -19.62 -1.70
N ASP A 355 0.48 -19.95 -2.02
CA ASP A 355 1.52 -20.26 -1.04
C ASP A 355 1.84 -19.07 -0.11
N LEU A 356 1.91 -17.87 -0.66
CA LEU A 356 2.09 -16.65 0.14
C LEU A 356 0.95 -16.45 1.15
N ILE A 357 -0.30 -16.66 0.73
CA ILE A 357 -1.47 -16.61 1.62
C ILE A 357 -1.33 -17.68 2.72
N HIS A 358 -1.03 -18.92 2.33
CA HIS A 358 -0.85 -20.04 3.25
C HIS A 358 0.22 -19.74 4.29
N ARG A 359 1.43 -19.34 3.86
CA ARG A 359 2.56 -19.02 4.75
C ARG A 359 2.27 -17.79 5.63
N ALA A 360 1.57 -16.79 5.12
CA ALA A 360 1.20 -15.62 5.90
C ALA A 360 0.20 -15.98 7.02
N LEU A 361 -0.77 -16.86 6.75
CA LEU A 361 -1.68 -17.40 7.76
C LEU A 361 -0.93 -18.22 8.81
N GLN A 362 -0.04 -19.12 8.40
CA GLN A 362 0.79 -19.91 9.34
C GLN A 362 1.69 -19.01 10.20
N ALA A 363 2.31 -17.98 9.62
CA ALA A 363 3.13 -17.02 10.35
C ALA A 363 2.33 -16.19 11.38
N ARG A 364 0.99 -16.16 11.27
CA ARG A 364 0.07 -15.57 12.26
C ARG A 364 -0.52 -16.61 13.23
N GLY A 365 -0.02 -17.85 13.18
CA GLY A 365 -0.40 -18.92 14.12
C GLY A 365 -1.67 -19.67 13.74
N PHE A 366 -2.20 -19.50 12.51
CA PHE A 366 -3.35 -20.27 12.06
C PHE A 366 -2.94 -21.68 11.61
N GLU A 367 -3.71 -22.69 12.05
CA GLU A 367 -3.75 -23.99 11.38
C GLU A 367 -4.52 -23.83 10.06
N VAL A 368 -3.89 -24.15 8.93
CA VAL A 368 -4.47 -23.92 7.60
C VAL A 368 -4.90 -25.23 6.97
N LEU A 369 -6.20 -25.40 6.75
CA LEU A 369 -6.74 -26.47 5.91
C LEU A 369 -6.84 -25.95 4.48
N PHE A 370 -5.85 -26.27 3.65
CA PHE A 370 -5.73 -25.81 2.27
C PHE A 370 -6.10 -26.92 1.28
N LEU A 371 -7.04 -26.63 0.39
CA LEU A 371 -7.43 -27.49 -0.72
C LEU A 371 -7.14 -26.84 -2.06
N MET A 372 -6.68 -27.64 -3.02
CA MET A 372 -6.52 -27.26 -4.43
C MET A 372 -6.95 -28.44 -5.29
N ASN A 373 -7.92 -28.26 -6.20
CA ASN A 373 -8.35 -29.33 -7.07
C ASN A 373 -7.41 -29.54 -8.28
N PHE A 374 -7.52 -30.70 -8.92
CA PHE A 374 -7.08 -30.92 -10.30
C PHE A 374 -8.29 -31.23 -11.15
N THR A 375 -8.58 -30.40 -12.15
CA THR A 375 -9.64 -30.70 -13.11
C THR A 375 -9.13 -31.75 -14.10
N ASP A 376 -9.59 -32.99 -13.91
CA ASP A 376 -9.21 -34.18 -14.69
C ASP A 376 -10.35 -34.72 -15.55
N LEU A 377 -11.53 -34.12 -15.50
CA LEU A 377 -12.73 -34.57 -16.19
C LEU A 377 -13.48 -33.36 -16.80
N ASP A 378 -12.90 -32.77 -17.85
CA ASP A 378 -13.53 -31.67 -18.59
C ASP A 378 -13.37 -31.88 -20.11
N ASP A 379 -13.94 -31.00 -20.92
CA ASP A 379 -13.88 -31.08 -22.38
C ASP A 379 -12.44 -31.11 -22.91
N ASN A 380 -11.53 -30.30 -22.33
CA ASN A 380 -10.14 -30.20 -22.77
C ASN A 380 -9.35 -31.47 -22.44
N THR A 381 -9.56 -32.04 -21.23
CA THR A 381 -8.88 -33.28 -20.82
C THR A 381 -9.35 -34.47 -21.66
N ILE A 382 -10.67 -34.56 -21.93
CA ILE A 382 -11.27 -35.61 -22.76
C ILE A 382 -10.73 -35.53 -24.19
N GLN A 383 -10.75 -34.33 -24.78
CA GLN A 383 -10.25 -34.12 -26.15
C GLN A 383 -8.74 -34.34 -26.25
N GLY A 384 -7.97 -33.87 -25.25
CA GLY A 384 -6.53 -34.10 -25.22
C GLY A 384 -6.15 -35.55 -25.12
N ALA A 385 -6.83 -36.33 -24.25
CA ALA A 385 -6.66 -37.77 -24.14
C ALA A 385 -6.98 -38.50 -25.45
N GLU A 386 -8.03 -38.06 -26.15
CA GLU A 386 -8.44 -38.59 -27.46
C GLU A 386 -7.37 -38.33 -28.53
N GLN A 387 -6.85 -37.13 -28.60
CA GLN A 387 -5.80 -36.72 -29.53
C GLN A 387 -4.48 -37.49 -29.26
N ALA A 388 -4.18 -37.71 -27.98
CA ALA A 388 -2.98 -38.47 -27.56
C ALA A 388 -3.17 -39.99 -27.71
N GLY A 389 -4.38 -40.49 -27.92
CA GLY A 389 -4.68 -41.93 -27.99
C GLY A 389 -4.48 -42.65 -26.65
N LEU A 390 -4.59 -41.94 -25.52
CA LEU A 390 -4.39 -42.45 -24.17
C LEU A 390 -5.69 -42.57 -23.39
N PRO A 391 -5.79 -43.48 -22.40
CA PRO A 391 -6.86 -43.41 -21.39
C PRO A 391 -6.82 -42.07 -20.65
N LEU A 392 -8.00 -41.53 -20.30
CA LEU A 392 -8.11 -40.22 -19.66
C LEU A 392 -7.30 -40.10 -18.37
N GLU A 393 -7.33 -41.12 -17.54
CA GLU A 393 -6.58 -41.22 -16.27
C GLU A 393 -5.04 -41.15 -16.50
N GLU A 394 -4.55 -41.88 -17.49
CA GLU A 394 -3.12 -41.90 -17.83
C GLU A 394 -2.67 -40.56 -18.41
N PHE A 395 -3.46 -39.99 -19.31
CA PHE A 395 -3.21 -38.68 -19.90
C PHE A 395 -3.13 -37.58 -18.82
N THR A 396 -4.10 -37.49 -17.93
CA THR A 396 -4.14 -36.45 -16.88
C THR A 396 -3.09 -36.70 -15.81
N ALA A 397 -2.73 -37.94 -15.46
CA ALA A 397 -1.72 -38.24 -14.47
C ALA A 397 -0.34 -37.67 -14.84
N GLY A 398 0.02 -37.67 -16.13
CA GLY A 398 1.26 -37.05 -16.61
C GLY A 398 1.36 -35.57 -16.30
N TYR A 399 0.30 -34.83 -16.60
CA TYR A 399 0.27 -33.38 -16.33
C TYR A 399 0.17 -33.05 -14.84
N VAL A 400 -0.59 -33.83 -14.06
CA VAL A 400 -0.61 -33.68 -12.59
C VAL A 400 0.79 -33.91 -12.02
N GLY A 401 1.53 -34.94 -12.49
CA GLY A 401 2.91 -35.16 -12.05
C GLY A 401 3.84 -34.00 -12.38
N SER A 402 3.78 -33.49 -13.61
CA SER A 402 4.54 -32.31 -14.03
C SER A 402 4.23 -31.08 -13.18
N PHE A 403 2.95 -30.79 -12.95
CA PHE A 403 2.52 -29.70 -12.10
C PHE A 403 3.06 -29.81 -10.68
N LEU A 404 2.96 -31.00 -10.08
CA LEU A 404 3.47 -31.25 -8.73
C LEU A 404 4.99 -31.05 -8.64
N ALA A 405 5.74 -31.42 -9.68
CA ALA A 405 7.17 -31.15 -9.75
C ALA A 405 7.48 -29.63 -9.84
N ASP A 406 6.70 -28.88 -10.62
CA ASP A 406 6.88 -27.43 -10.77
C ASP A 406 6.63 -26.69 -9.44
N ILE A 407 5.57 -27.03 -8.71
CA ILE A 407 5.27 -26.38 -7.42
C ILE A 407 6.29 -26.73 -6.34
N ASP A 408 6.83 -27.96 -6.34
CA ASP A 408 7.92 -28.33 -5.43
C ASP A 408 9.20 -27.56 -5.76
N ALA A 409 9.55 -27.46 -7.03
CA ALA A 409 10.71 -26.70 -7.48
C ALA A 409 10.59 -25.22 -7.11
N LEU A 410 9.39 -24.63 -7.21
CA LEU A 410 9.10 -23.27 -6.77
C LEU A 410 9.02 -23.12 -5.24
N GLY A 411 9.12 -24.20 -4.47
CA GLY A 411 9.02 -24.21 -3.02
C GLY A 411 7.62 -23.82 -2.50
N VAL A 412 6.57 -24.13 -3.25
CA VAL A 412 5.18 -23.98 -2.86
C VAL A 412 4.79 -25.07 -1.87
N LEU A 413 4.18 -24.73 -0.76
CA LEU A 413 3.66 -25.69 0.21
C LEU A 413 2.56 -26.54 -0.42
N ARG A 414 2.64 -27.83 -0.21
CA ARG A 414 1.62 -28.76 -0.68
C ARG A 414 0.26 -28.45 -0.03
N ALA A 415 -0.82 -28.57 -0.81
CA ALA A 415 -2.17 -28.53 -0.26
C ALA A 415 -2.42 -29.74 0.63
N SER A 416 -3.31 -29.59 1.59
CA SER A 416 -3.74 -30.69 2.48
C SER A 416 -4.43 -31.81 1.69
N ARG A 417 -5.12 -31.44 0.59
CA ARG A 417 -5.73 -32.37 -0.37
C ARG A 417 -5.77 -31.77 -1.76
N TYR A 418 -5.75 -32.66 -2.76
CA TYR A 418 -5.94 -32.37 -4.18
C TYR A 418 -7.15 -33.15 -4.71
N PRO A 419 -8.40 -32.76 -4.41
CA PRO A 419 -9.58 -33.46 -4.89
C PRO A 419 -9.70 -33.37 -6.41
N ARG A 420 -10.22 -34.43 -7.04
CA ARG A 420 -10.43 -34.55 -8.48
C ARG A 420 -11.91 -34.67 -8.81
N PRO A 421 -12.42 -34.00 -9.86
CA PRO A 421 -13.78 -34.16 -10.32
C PRO A 421 -14.19 -35.61 -10.57
N SER A 422 -13.32 -36.41 -11.18
CA SER A 422 -13.57 -37.86 -11.43
C SER A 422 -13.90 -38.67 -10.17
N GLU A 423 -13.38 -38.25 -9.00
CA GLU A 423 -13.59 -38.90 -7.70
C GLU A 423 -14.82 -38.38 -6.96
N HIS A 424 -15.46 -37.26 -7.43
CA HIS A 424 -16.51 -36.53 -6.72
C HIS A 424 -17.79 -36.34 -7.51
N VAL A 425 -18.02 -37.18 -8.53
CA VAL A 425 -19.18 -37.01 -9.41
C VAL A 425 -20.50 -37.20 -8.66
N GLN A 426 -20.57 -38.09 -7.68
CA GLN A 426 -21.79 -38.28 -6.91
C GLN A 426 -22.17 -37.02 -6.12
N GLU A 427 -21.22 -36.35 -5.50
CA GLU A 427 -21.43 -35.08 -4.81
C GLU A 427 -21.93 -33.98 -5.76
N MET A 428 -21.48 -33.97 -7.02
CA MET A 428 -21.95 -33.04 -8.04
C MET A 428 -23.37 -33.37 -8.49
N VAL A 429 -23.69 -34.65 -8.67
CA VAL A 429 -25.04 -35.11 -8.99
C VAL A 429 -26.00 -34.77 -7.86
N ASP A 430 -25.65 -35.02 -6.62
CA ASP A 430 -26.46 -34.69 -5.45
C ASP A 430 -26.66 -33.19 -5.31
N LEU A 431 -25.63 -32.39 -5.62
CA LEU A 431 -25.69 -30.94 -5.60
C LEU A 431 -26.63 -30.40 -6.70
N ALA A 432 -26.53 -30.95 -7.92
CA ALA A 432 -27.43 -30.61 -9.01
C ALA A 432 -28.89 -30.98 -8.68
N GLY A 433 -29.13 -32.16 -8.08
CA GLY A 433 -30.41 -32.57 -7.59
C GLY A 433 -31.04 -31.60 -6.61
N ARG A 434 -30.27 -31.17 -5.60
CA ARG A 434 -30.74 -30.16 -4.65
C ARG A 434 -31.13 -28.82 -5.31
N LEU A 435 -30.43 -28.43 -6.37
CA LEU A 435 -30.73 -27.20 -7.11
C LEU A 435 -31.98 -27.34 -7.94
N VAL A 436 -32.23 -28.51 -8.55
CA VAL A 436 -33.47 -28.82 -9.27
C VAL A 436 -34.67 -28.85 -8.30
N ASP A 437 -34.54 -29.52 -7.15
CA ASP A 437 -35.59 -29.60 -6.12
C ASP A 437 -35.97 -28.19 -5.58
N LYS A 438 -35.01 -27.27 -5.52
CA LYS A 438 -35.25 -25.87 -5.16
C LYS A 438 -35.79 -25.00 -6.29
N GLY A 439 -35.92 -25.53 -7.49
CA GLY A 439 -36.44 -24.81 -8.67
C GLY A 439 -35.50 -23.73 -9.20
N VAL A 440 -34.18 -23.79 -8.87
CA VAL A 440 -33.14 -22.89 -9.38
C VAL A 440 -32.32 -23.52 -10.51
N ALA A 441 -32.57 -24.80 -10.81
CA ALA A 441 -32.04 -25.50 -11.96
C ALA A 441 -33.14 -26.30 -12.65
N TYR A 442 -32.95 -26.60 -13.93
CA TYR A 442 -33.91 -27.35 -14.73
C TYR A 442 -33.22 -28.40 -15.60
N GLU A 443 -33.97 -29.45 -15.95
CA GLU A 443 -33.54 -30.47 -16.88
C GLU A 443 -34.03 -30.14 -18.29
N LYS A 444 -33.15 -30.30 -19.28
CA LYS A 444 -33.53 -30.21 -20.69
C LYS A 444 -32.70 -31.17 -21.54
N HIS A 445 -33.34 -32.09 -22.22
CA HIS A 445 -32.73 -33.10 -23.09
C HIS A 445 -31.64 -33.97 -22.41
N GLY A 446 -31.79 -34.24 -21.11
CA GLY A 446 -30.88 -35.05 -20.33
C GLY A 446 -29.67 -34.29 -19.78
N SER A 447 -29.61 -32.98 -19.98
CA SER A 447 -28.62 -32.08 -19.33
C SER A 447 -29.31 -31.24 -18.25
N ILE A 448 -28.54 -30.85 -17.23
CA ILE A 448 -29.03 -30.00 -16.13
C ILE A 448 -28.40 -28.62 -16.22
N TYR A 449 -29.21 -27.60 -16.20
CA TYR A 449 -28.82 -26.20 -16.32
C TYR A 449 -29.22 -25.40 -15.09
N PHE A 450 -28.38 -24.45 -14.70
CA PHE A 450 -28.69 -23.45 -13.66
C PHE A 450 -29.42 -22.27 -14.30
N ASP A 451 -30.60 -21.95 -13.78
CA ASP A 451 -31.39 -20.79 -14.17
C ASP A 451 -30.91 -19.54 -13.44
N ILE A 452 -30.14 -18.71 -14.12
CA ILE A 452 -29.56 -17.49 -13.55
C ILE A 452 -30.66 -16.53 -13.08
N SER A 453 -31.81 -16.52 -13.74
CA SER A 453 -32.94 -15.63 -13.39
C SER A 453 -33.50 -15.90 -11.99
N LYS A 454 -33.32 -17.11 -11.46
CA LYS A 454 -33.75 -17.54 -10.12
C LYS A 454 -32.78 -17.20 -9.01
N PHE A 455 -31.60 -16.62 -9.33
CA PHE A 455 -30.60 -16.20 -8.35
C PHE A 455 -30.31 -14.70 -8.44
N PRO A 456 -31.14 -13.84 -7.79
CA PRO A 456 -31.05 -12.37 -7.89
C PRO A 456 -29.69 -11.77 -7.50
N ALA A 457 -28.86 -12.51 -6.73
CA ALA A 457 -27.55 -12.07 -6.31
C ALA A 457 -26.45 -12.34 -7.36
N TYR A 458 -26.79 -12.87 -8.54
CA TYR A 458 -25.82 -13.13 -9.62
C TYR A 458 -25.19 -11.83 -10.13
N GLY A 459 -23.90 -11.85 -10.38
CA GLY A 459 -23.11 -10.67 -10.77
C GLY A 459 -22.51 -9.89 -9.59
N ARG A 460 -22.74 -10.31 -8.36
CA ARG A 460 -22.26 -9.62 -7.15
C ARG A 460 -20.74 -9.56 -7.05
N LEU A 461 -20.03 -10.62 -7.45
CA LEU A 461 -18.57 -10.68 -7.45
C LEU A 461 -17.98 -9.96 -8.66
N SER A 462 -18.49 -10.26 -9.84
CA SER A 462 -17.96 -9.79 -11.13
C SER A 462 -18.37 -8.34 -11.45
N GLY A 463 -19.56 -7.93 -11.02
CA GLY A 463 -20.18 -6.67 -11.44
C GLY A 463 -20.71 -6.74 -12.87
N VAL A 464 -20.92 -7.95 -13.42
CA VAL A 464 -21.40 -8.13 -14.79
C VAL A 464 -22.83 -7.60 -14.96
N ASP A 465 -23.03 -6.88 -16.03
CA ASP A 465 -24.37 -6.47 -16.49
C ASP A 465 -24.93 -7.56 -17.43
N LEU A 466 -25.90 -8.33 -16.94
CA LEU A 466 -26.48 -9.44 -17.68
C LEU A 466 -27.07 -9.01 -19.01
N GLY A 467 -27.56 -7.76 -19.14
CA GLY A 467 -28.08 -7.21 -20.37
C GLY A 467 -27.05 -6.93 -21.47
N LYS A 468 -25.75 -6.97 -21.10
CA LYS A 468 -24.62 -6.72 -22.02
C LYS A 468 -23.77 -7.96 -22.30
N ILE A 469 -24.20 -9.13 -21.85
CA ILE A 469 -23.46 -10.38 -22.11
C ILE A 469 -23.49 -10.66 -23.63
N GLN A 470 -22.30 -10.82 -24.21
CA GLN A 470 -22.13 -11.24 -25.60
C GLN A 470 -21.86 -12.75 -25.64
N ILE A 471 -22.80 -13.48 -26.16
CA ILE A 471 -22.71 -14.94 -26.39
C ILE A 471 -21.53 -15.23 -27.34
N GLY A 472 -20.70 -16.21 -27.01
CA GLY A 472 -19.49 -16.54 -27.75
C GLY A 472 -18.25 -15.68 -27.52
N LYS A 473 -18.37 -14.60 -26.71
CA LYS A 473 -17.22 -13.77 -26.26
C LYS A 473 -17.08 -13.71 -24.75
N THR A 474 -18.18 -13.67 -24.02
CA THR A 474 -18.23 -13.57 -22.55
C THR A 474 -18.77 -14.83 -21.88
N VAL A 475 -19.49 -15.65 -22.61
CA VAL A 475 -20.01 -16.96 -22.14
C VAL A 475 -19.76 -17.96 -23.26
N ASP A 476 -19.25 -19.15 -22.91
CA ASP A 476 -18.98 -20.21 -23.86
C ASP A 476 -20.24 -20.62 -24.59
N LEU A 477 -20.11 -20.81 -25.90
CA LEU A 477 -21.13 -21.48 -26.72
C LEU A 477 -21.10 -22.96 -26.35
N ASP A 478 -21.99 -23.36 -25.42
CA ASP A 478 -22.28 -24.77 -25.28
C ASP A 478 -23.12 -25.23 -26.50
N ASP A 479 -22.79 -26.34 -27.09
CA ASP A 479 -23.56 -27.02 -28.16
C ASP A 479 -24.90 -27.54 -27.67
N TYR A 480 -25.42 -27.09 -26.52
CA TYR A 480 -26.59 -27.57 -25.84
C TYR A 480 -27.73 -26.56 -25.89
N ASP A 481 -28.95 -27.09 -26.00
CA ASP A 481 -30.17 -26.29 -26.10
C ASP A 481 -30.63 -25.82 -24.72
N LYS A 482 -30.33 -24.54 -24.39
CA LYS A 482 -30.67 -23.87 -23.11
C LYS A 482 -31.97 -23.10 -23.24
N ASP A 483 -32.74 -22.89 -22.16
CA ASP A 483 -33.92 -22.02 -22.16
C ASP A 483 -33.50 -20.55 -22.28
N SER A 484 -32.40 -20.17 -21.65
CA SER A 484 -31.79 -18.86 -21.80
C SER A 484 -30.30 -18.99 -22.14
N PRO A 485 -29.79 -18.21 -23.11
CA PRO A 485 -28.34 -18.26 -23.46
C PRO A 485 -27.38 -17.94 -22.32
N VAL A 486 -27.85 -17.22 -21.28
CA VAL A 486 -27.03 -16.84 -20.12
C VAL A 486 -26.94 -17.94 -19.05
N ASP A 487 -27.86 -18.93 -19.09
CA ASP A 487 -27.81 -20.06 -18.16
C ASP A 487 -26.57 -20.92 -18.40
N PHE A 488 -26.12 -21.60 -17.38
CA PHE A 488 -24.89 -22.41 -17.48
C PHE A 488 -25.14 -23.86 -17.08
N THR A 489 -24.33 -24.75 -17.64
CA THR A 489 -24.52 -26.19 -17.50
C THR A 489 -23.94 -26.67 -16.18
N LEU A 490 -24.71 -27.44 -15.41
CA LEU A 490 -24.32 -28.15 -14.21
C LEU A 490 -23.87 -29.58 -14.53
N LEU A 491 -24.70 -30.32 -15.24
CA LEU A 491 -24.40 -31.67 -15.72
C LEU A 491 -24.70 -31.75 -17.23
N LYS A 492 -23.77 -32.28 -18.00
CA LYS A 492 -23.86 -32.45 -19.44
C LYS A 492 -24.31 -33.87 -19.78
N ARG A 493 -25.26 -34.04 -20.68
CA ARG A 493 -25.57 -35.35 -21.25
C ARG A 493 -24.36 -35.89 -22.00
N SER A 494 -23.95 -37.13 -21.69
CA SER A 494 -22.79 -37.77 -22.36
C SER A 494 -23.09 -38.05 -23.84
N THR A 495 -22.13 -37.75 -24.69
CA THR A 495 -22.15 -37.99 -26.11
C THR A 495 -21.95 -39.50 -26.40
N LEU A 496 -22.31 -39.96 -27.63
CA LEU A 496 -22.07 -41.34 -28.05
C LEU A 496 -20.56 -41.72 -28.01
N GLY A 497 -19.68 -40.74 -28.28
CA GLY A 497 -18.24 -40.93 -28.19
C GLY A 497 -17.78 -41.19 -26.75
N GLU A 498 -18.28 -40.39 -25.81
CA GLU A 498 -17.98 -40.53 -24.37
C GLU A 498 -18.56 -41.83 -23.81
N LEU A 499 -19.76 -42.22 -24.19
CA LEU A 499 -20.36 -43.50 -23.81
C LEU A 499 -19.52 -44.70 -24.26
N LYS A 500 -19.02 -44.67 -25.49
CA LYS A 500 -18.13 -45.73 -26.00
C LYS A 500 -16.83 -45.85 -25.25
N LYS A 501 -16.34 -44.76 -24.66
CA LYS A 501 -15.08 -44.71 -23.88
C LYS A 501 -15.33 -44.90 -22.39
N GLY A 502 -16.57 -45.12 -21.96
CA GLY A 502 -16.91 -45.27 -20.54
C GLY A 502 -16.86 -43.97 -19.74
N ILE A 503 -16.83 -42.77 -20.39
CA ILE A 503 -16.82 -41.47 -19.75
C ILE A 503 -18.26 -41.01 -19.53
N PHE A 504 -18.95 -41.61 -18.58
CA PHE A 504 -20.32 -41.29 -18.20
C PHE A 504 -20.66 -41.76 -16.80
N PHE A 505 -21.63 -41.11 -16.20
CA PHE A 505 -22.16 -41.50 -14.89
C PHE A 505 -23.71 -41.64 -15.01
N LYS A 506 -24.22 -42.77 -14.51
CA LYS A 506 -25.66 -43.06 -14.55
C LYS A 506 -26.39 -42.24 -13.47
N THR A 507 -27.40 -41.51 -13.86
CA THR A 507 -28.24 -40.70 -12.97
C THR A 507 -29.70 -40.92 -13.32
N THR A 508 -30.60 -40.30 -12.54
CA THR A 508 -32.04 -40.25 -12.82
C THR A 508 -32.36 -39.49 -14.11
N TRP A 509 -31.46 -38.61 -14.57
CA TRP A 509 -31.59 -37.84 -15.81
C TRP A 509 -30.92 -38.52 -17.02
N GLY A 510 -30.40 -39.74 -16.85
CA GLY A 510 -29.66 -40.46 -17.85
C GLY A 510 -28.17 -40.54 -17.62
N ASN A 511 -27.41 -40.76 -18.71
CA ASN A 511 -25.95 -40.79 -18.64
C ASN A 511 -25.39 -39.36 -18.79
N VAL A 512 -24.74 -38.83 -17.75
CA VAL A 512 -24.22 -37.47 -17.69
C VAL A 512 -22.77 -37.43 -17.31
N ARG A 513 -22.11 -36.28 -17.50
CA ARG A 513 -20.85 -35.90 -16.90
C ARG A 513 -20.94 -34.51 -16.29
N PRO A 514 -20.08 -34.16 -15.34
CA PRO A 514 -20.06 -32.83 -14.74
C PRO A 514 -19.78 -31.73 -15.75
N GLY A 515 -20.38 -30.57 -15.53
CA GLY A 515 -19.94 -29.31 -16.12
C GLY A 515 -18.86 -28.66 -15.25
N TRP A 516 -17.99 -27.87 -15.84
CA TRP A 516 -16.83 -27.28 -15.17
C TRP A 516 -17.15 -26.47 -13.89
N HIS A 517 -18.29 -25.78 -13.86
CA HIS A 517 -18.59 -24.85 -12.76
C HIS A 517 -19.03 -25.53 -11.46
N ILE A 518 -19.67 -26.70 -11.54
CA ILE A 518 -20.16 -27.42 -10.34
C ILE A 518 -19.03 -28.12 -9.58
N GLU A 519 -17.92 -28.40 -10.24
CA GLU A 519 -16.78 -29.16 -9.68
C GLU A 519 -16.22 -28.50 -8.42
N CYS A 520 -15.74 -27.23 -8.55
CA CYS A 520 -15.16 -26.50 -7.42
C CYS A 520 -16.16 -26.31 -6.27
N ALA A 521 -17.44 -26.07 -6.60
CA ALA A 521 -18.48 -25.91 -5.58
C ALA A 521 -18.70 -27.22 -4.81
N ALA A 522 -18.88 -28.34 -5.49
CA ALA A 522 -19.12 -29.64 -4.84
C ALA A 522 -17.95 -30.09 -3.99
N MET A 523 -16.71 -30.03 -4.51
CA MET A 523 -15.50 -30.42 -3.79
C MET A 523 -15.24 -29.52 -2.57
N ALA A 524 -15.41 -28.21 -2.71
CA ALA A 524 -15.25 -27.29 -1.60
C ALA A 524 -16.30 -27.51 -0.51
N LEU A 525 -17.56 -27.66 -0.87
CA LEU A 525 -18.65 -27.98 0.09
C LEU A 525 -18.41 -29.29 0.83
N ARG A 526 -17.87 -30.31 0.14
CA ARG A 526 -17.58 -31.61 0.73
C ARG A 526 -16.52 -31.57 1.83
N TYR A 527 -15.47 -30.77 1.64
CA TYR A 527 -14.29 -30.81 2.53
C TYR A 527 -14.18 -29.61 3.46
N LEU A 528 -14.71 -28.45 3.08
CA LEU A 528 -14.60 -27.20 3.86
C LEU A 528 -15.93 -26.76 4.48
N GLY A 529 -17.03 -27.47 4.18
CA GLY A 529 -18.36 -27.13 4.69
C GLY A 529 -19.07 -26.12 3.80
N GLU A 530 -20.22 -25.64 4.29
CA GLU A 530 -21.13 -24.77 3.51
C GLU A 530 -20.55 -23.38 3.24
N THR A 531 -19.67 -22.91 4.12
CA THR A 531 -18.93 -21.65 4.01
C THR A 531 -17.46 -21.93 4.28
N MET A 532 -16.56 -21.35 3.50
CA MET A 532 -15.12 -21.35 3.75
C MET A 532 -14.61 -19.96 4.10
N ASP A 533 -13.42 -19.86 4.69
CA ASP A 533 -12.85 -18.57 5.05
C ASP A 533 -12.29 -17.83 3.84
N ILE A 534 -11.52 -18.52 2.99
CA ILE A 534 -10.86 -17.92 1.83
C ILE A 534 -11.08 -18.77 0.57
N HIS A 535 -11.48 -18.11 -0.52
CA HIS A 535 -11.43 -18.65 -1.87
C HIS A 535 -10.48 -17.80 -2.72
N THR A 536 -9.56 -18.41 -3.44
CA THR A 536 -8.60 -17.67 -4.26
C THR A 536 -8.41 -18.28 -5.65
N SER A 537 -8.06 -17.42 -6.60
CA SER A 537 -7.58 -17.79 -7.93
C SER A 537 -7.02 -16.58 -8.68
N CYS A 538 -6.96 -16.66 -10.01
CA CYS A 538 -6.62 -15.54 -10.87
C CYS A 538 -7.86 -14.70 -11.23
N ARG A 539 -7.63 -13.45 -11.57
CA ARG A 539 -8.67 -12.46 -11.84
C ARG A 539 -9.56 -12.81 -13.06
N ASP A 540 -9.03 -13.56 -14.02
CA ASP A 540 -9.76 -14.03 -15.20
C ASP A 540 -10.82 -15.11 -14.87
N LEU A 541 -10.73 -15.79 -13.72
CA LEU A 541 -11.73 -16.74 -13.24
C LEU A 541 -12.88 -16.08 -12.48
N ILE A 542 -12.85 -14.77 -12.22
CA ILE A 542 -13.94 -14.06 -11.55
C ILE A 542 -15.26 -14.30 -12.31
N PHE A 543 -15.23 -14.13 -13.64
CA PHE A 543 -16.36 -14.38 -14.50
C PHE A 543 -15.95 -15.24 -15.71
N PRO A 544 -16.70 -16.28 -16.04
CA PRO A 544 -17.95 -16.69 -15.36
C PRO A 544 -17.74 -17.64 -14.15
N HIS A 545 -16.56 -18.28 -13.99
CA HIS A 545 -16.37 -19.45 -13.14
C HIS A 545 -16.72 -19.21 -11.65
N HIS A 546 -16.16 -18.19 -11.02
CA HIS A 546 -16.40 -17.93 -9.59
C HIS A 546 -17.80 -17.39 -9.32
N GLU A 547 -18.36 -16.59 -10.23
CA GLU A 547 -19.73 -16.16 -10.13
C GLU A 547 -20.71 -17.34 -10.18
N ASN A 548 -20.46 -18.30 -11.09
CA ASN A 548 -21.25 -19.52 -11.19
C ASN A 548 -21.07 -20.43 -9.96
N ALA A 549 -19.85 -20.56 -9.43
CA ALA A 549 -19.60 -21.34 -8.22
C ALA A 549 -20.31 -20.75 -6.99
N ILE A 550 -20.36 -19.42 -6.86
CA ILE A 550 -21.15 -18.71 -5.84
C ILE A 550 -22.63 -19.05 -6.01
N ALA A 551 -23.17 -18.91 -7.22
CA ALA A 551 -24.58 -19.17 -7.49
C ALA A 551 -24.97 -20.61 -7.13
N ILE A 552 -24.17 -21.59 -7.54
CA ILE A 552 -24.38 -23.02 -7.23
C ILE A 552 -24.39 -23.24 -5.72
N ALA A 553 -23.34 -22.84 -5.01
CA ALA A 553 -23.17 -23.15 -3.61
C ALA A 553 -24.17 -22.40 -2.72
N GLU A 554 -24.39 -21.10 -2.97
CA GLU A 554 -25.28 -20.27 -2.16
C GLU A 554 -26.77 -20.61 -2.42
N ALA A 555 -27.15 -20.91 -3.66
CA ALA A 555 -28.51 -21.40 -3.95
C ALA A 555 -28.79 -22.75 -3.26
N ALA A 556 -27.79 -23.65 -3.24
CA ALA A 556 -27.94 -24.94 -2.60
C ALA A 556 -28.00 -24.88 -1.08
N THR A 557 -27.20 -24.01 -0.45
CA THR A 557 -27.01 -23.97 1.03
C THR A 557 -27.79 -22.86 1.72
N GLY A 558 -28.06 -21.75 1.03
CA GLY A 558 -28.60 -20.52 1.61
C GLY A 558 -27.58 -19.74 2.45
N LYS A 559 -26.27 -20.09 2.38
CA LYS A 559 -25.18 -19.47 3.12
C LYS A 559 -24.12 -18.93 2.18
N PRO A 560 -23.33 -17.92 2.60
CA PRO A 560 -22.18 -17.44 1.81
C PRO A 560 -21.21 -18.57 1.49
N PHE A 561 -20.78 -18.72 0.26
CA PHE A 561 -19.84 -19.78 -0.14
C PHE A 561 -18.44 -19.55 0.41
N ALA A 562 -17.94 -18.29 0.36
CA ALA A 562 -16.70 -17.90 0.99
C ALA A 562 -16.80 -16.49 1.61
N ASN A 563 -16.17 -16.30 2.78
CA ASN A 563 -16.13 -15.02 3.47
C ASN A 563 -15.19 -14.02 2.77
N THR A 564 -14.06 -14.50 2.24
CA THR A 564 -13.04 -13.66 1.61
C THR A 564 -12.67 -14.21 0.23
N TRP A 565 -12.77 -13.36 -0.80
CA TRP A 565 -12.41 -13.68 -2.18
C TRP A 565 -11.13 -12.96 -2.57
N LEU A 566 -10.08 -13.70 -2.88
CA LEU A 566 -8.77 -13.16 -3.25
C LEU A 566 -8.44 -13.51 -4.70
N HIS A 567 -8.08 -12.50 -5.51
CA HIS A 567 -7.74 -12.71 -6.91
C HIS A 567 -6.39 -12.10 -7.26
N SER A 568 -5.51 -12.94 -7.80
CA SER A 568 -4.21 -12.50 -8.31
C SER A 568 -4.35 -11.78 -9.66
N GLY A 569 -3.46 -10.81 -9.92
CA GLY A 569 -3.37 -10.15 -11.21
C GLY A 569 -2.80 -11.07 -12.30
N LEU A 570 -3.02 -10.71 -13.55
CA LEU A 570 -2.55 -11.46 -14.72
C LEU A 570 -1.02 -11.39 -14.87
N VAL A 571 -0.44 -12.36 -15.57
CA VAL A 571 0.89 -12.24 -16.18
C VAL A 571 0.69 -11.85 -17.63
N LEU A 572 1.35 -10.77 -18.04
CA LEU A 572 1.28 -10.21 -19.38
C LEU A 572 2.61 -10.41 -20.10
N VAL A 573 2.59 -10.54 -21.40
CA VAL A 573 3.73 -10.49 -22.30
C VAL A 573 3.38 -9.46 -23.36
N ASP A 574 4.16 -8.39 -23.46
CA ASP A 574 3.89 -7.26 -24.37
C ASP A 574 2.45 -6.72 -24.25
N GLY A 575 1.98 -6.60 -23.00
CA GLY A 575 0.64 -6.09 -22.67
C GLY A 575 -0.52 -7.07 -22.94
N LYS A 576 -0.26 -8.28 -23.46
CA LYS A 576 -1.27 -9.32 -23.70
C LYS A 576 -1.23 -10.39 -22.61
N LYS A 577 -2.38 -10.98 -22.29
CA LYS A 577 -2.46 -12.11 -21.34
C LYS A 577 -1.55 -13.26 -21.80
N MET A 578 -0.75 -13.81 -20.88
CA MET A 578 0.02 -15.01 -21.13
C MET A 578 -0.91 -16.23 -21.12
N CYS A 579 -0.93 -16.99 -22.22
CA CYS A 579 -1.63 -18.27 -22.36
C CYS A 579 -1.02 -19.06 -23.51
N HIS A 580 -1.22 -20.39 -23.52
CA HIS A 580 -0.71 -21.25 -24.60
C HIS A 580 -1.38 -20.96 -25.95
N GLU A 581 -2.68 -20.70 -25.97
CA GLU A 581 -3.45 -20.37 -27.17
C GLU A 581 -2.89 -19.14 -27.94
N ALA A 582 -2.34 -18.18 -27.21
CA ALA A 582 -1.70 -17.00 -27.82
C ALA A 582 -0.24 -17.28 -28.26
N GLY A 583 0.29 -18.48 -28.05
CA GLY A 583 1.69 -18.83 -28.39
C GLY A 583 2.74 -18.10 -27.55
N ASN A 584 2.34 -17.46 -26.45
CA ASN A 584 3.22 -16.69 -25.55
C ASN A 584 3.37 -17.33 -24.15
N GLY A 585 2.90 -18.55 -23.96
CA GLY A 585 3.01 -19.31 -22.73
C GLY A 585 4.44 -19.82 -22.52
N LEU A 586 5.08 -19.40 -21.43
CA LEU A 586 6.39 -19.90 -20.99
C LEU A 586 6.21 -20.74 -19.75
N THR A 587 6.77 -21.97 -19.77
CA THR A 587 6.78 -22.88 -18.63
C THR A 587 7.95 -22.62 -17.68
N LEU A 588 7.91 -23.18 -16.46
CA LEU A 588 9.06 -23.15 -15.56
C LEU A 588 10.25 -23.87 -16.18
N GLY A 589 10.01 -25.01 -16.87
CA GLY A 589 11.04 -25.76 -17.57
C GLY A 589 11.79 -24.95 -18.63
N ASP A 590 11.08 -24.11 -19.41
CA ASP A 590 11.69 -23.21 -20.40
C ASP A 590 12.66 -22.21 -19.77
N LEU A 591 12.32 -21.70 -18.57
CA LEU A 591 13.19 -20.79 -17.84
C LEU A 591 14.39 -21.50 -17.22
N VAL A 592 14.18 -22.72 -16.69
CA VAL A 592 15.28 -23.54 -16.14
C VAL A 592 16.26 -23.94 -17.25
N ALA A 593 15.76 -24.31 -18.42
CA ALA A 593 16.61 -24.60 -19.59
C ALA A 593 17.43 -23.37 -20.05
N ARG A 594 16.97 -22.15 -19.77
CA ARG A 594 17.70 -20.90 -19.99
C ARG A 594 18.61 -20.49 -18.83
N GLY A 595 18.76 -21.34 -17.81
CA GLY A 595 19.67 -21.12 -16.69
C GLY A 595 19.09 -20.30 -15.52
N TYR A 596 17.77 -20.03 -15.48
CA TYR A 596 17.14 -19.44 -14.30
C TYR A 596 16.79 -20.52 -13.26
N SER A 597 17.08 -20.26 -12.00
CA SER A 597 16.64 -21.17 -10.93
C SER A 597 15.15 -20.95 -10.60
N PRO A 598 14.43 -22.00 -10.16
CA PRO A 598 13.04 -21.87 -9.72
C PRO A 598 12.85 -20.84 -8.61
N ARG A 599 13.83 -20.65 -7.71
CA ARG A 599 13.83 -19.64 -6.65
C ARG A 599 13.89 -18.21 -7.22
N GLU A 600 14.67 -17.98 -8.28
CA GLU A 600 14.72 -16.69 -8.98
C GLU A 600 13.37 -16.37 -9.64
N VAL A 601 12.75 -17.38 -10.25
CA VAL A 601 11.40 -17.26 -10.82
C VAL A 601 10.37 -16.97 -9.73
N ARG A 602 10.40 -17.70 -8.60
CA ARG A 602 9.55 -17.42 -7.44
C ARG A 602 9.66 -15.97 -6.97
N PHE A 603 10.88 -15.47 -6.79
CA PHE A 603 11.10 -14.09 -6.36
C PHE A 603 10.54 -13.08 -7.37
N PHE A 604 10.73 -13.32 -8.67
CA PHE A 604 10.14 -12.50 -9.73
C PHE A 604 8.62 -12.44 -9.62
N LEU A 605 7.96 -13.58 -9.40
CA LEU A 605 6.50 -13.66 -9.29
C LEU A 605 5.95 -13.01 -8.02
N LEU A 606 6.73 -12.96 -6.92
CA LEU A 606 6.35 -12.37 -5.64
C LEU A 606 6.61 -10.87 -5.53
N LYS A 607 7.66 -10.34 -6.17
CA LYS A 607 8.11 -8.95 -5.94
C LYS A 607 7.07 -7.87 -6.27
N THR A 608 6.10 -8.19 -7.11
CA THR A 608 4.97 -7.32 -7.45
C THR A 608 3.76 -7.69 -6.61
N HIS A 609 3.07 -6.69 -6.04
CA HIS A 609 1.85 -6.92 -5.26
C HIS A 609 0.89 -7.86 -5.99
N TYR A 610 0.35 -8.87 -5.30
CA TYR A 610 -0.38 -9.98 -5.94
C TYR A 610 -1.56 -9.53 -6.81
N ARG A 611 -2.27 -8.45 -6.46
CA ARG A 611 -3.39 -7.91 -7.24
C ARG A 611 -3.00 -7.16 -8.51
N LYS A 612 -1.75 -6.71 -8.64
CA LYS A 612 -1.27 -6.00 -9.82
C LYS A 612 -0.85 -6.99 -10.91
N PRO A 613 -1.07 -6.69 -12.19
CA PRO A 613 -0.50 -7.50 -13.25
C PRO A 613 1.03 -7.46 -13.22
N ILE A 614 1.67 -8.53 -13.66
CA ILE A 614 3.12 -8.57 -13.94
C ILE A 614 3.29 -8.55 -15.45
N ASP A 615 4.09 -7.62 -15.94
CA ASP A 615 4.57 -7.63 -17.32
C ASP A 615 5.86 -8.44 -17.37
N PHE A 616 5.80 -9.61 -17.99
CA PHE A 616 6.95 -10.50 -18.14
C PHE A 616 7.82 -10.04 -19.29
N SER A 617 9.10 -9.89 -19.01
CA SER A 617 10.18 -9.83 -19.98
C SER A 617 11.44 -10.39 -19.34
N PHE A 618 12.37 -10.93 -20.15
CA PHE A 618 13.65 -11.39 -19.63
C PHE A 618 14.40 -10.28 -18.89
N ARG A 619 14.33 -9.03 -19.40
CA ARG A 619 14.90 -7.86 -18.72
C ARG A 619 14.35 -7.68 -17.30
N ASN A 620 13.03 -7.84 -17.09
CA ASN A 620 12.39 -7.72 -15.78
C ASN A 620 12.74 -8.88 -14.86
N LEU A 621 12.89 -10.09 -15.43
CA LEU A 621 13.36 -11.27 -14.70
C LEU A 621 14.82 -11.10 -14.26
N ASP A 622 15.71 -10.65 -15.16
CA ASP A 622 17.12 -10.38 -14.82
C ASP A 622 17.27 -9.30 -13.74
N ALA A 623 16.43 -8.27 -13.77
CA ALA A 623 16.41 -7.26 -12.72
C ALA A 623 15.99 -7.84 -11.36
N ALA A 624 15.06 -8.81 -11.34
CA ALA A 624 14.70 -9.52 -10.12
C ALA A 624 15.85 -10.42 -9.64
N VAL A 625 16.50 -11.15 -10.54
CA VAL A 625 17.68 -11.98 -10.24
C VAL A 625 18.80 -11.15 -9.62
N LYS A 626 19.13 -9.99 -10.21
CA LYS A 626 20.12 -9.06 -9.65
C LYS A 626 19.76 -8.60 -8.22
N SER A 627 18.47 -8.37 -7.96
CA SER A 627 17.99 -7.99 -6.63
C SER A 627 18.13 -9.16 -5.64
N LEU A 628 17.75 -10.38 -6.03
CA LEU A 628 17.87 -11.56 -5.20
C LEU A 628 19.32 -11.89 -4.84
N ARG A 629 20.24 -11.73 -5.79
CA ARG A 629 21.68 -11.92 -5.54
C ARG A 629 22.23 -11.01 -4.44
N ARG A 630 21.69 -9.80 -4.28
CA ARG A 630 22.06 -8.91 -3.17
C ARG A 630 21.63 -9.46 -1.81
N VAL A 631 20.49 -10.15 -1.77
CA VAL A 631 20.02 -10.85 -0.57
C VAL A 631 20.95 -12.04 -0.28
N ASP A 632 21.28 -12.82 -1.31
CA ASP A 632 22.17 -13.99 -1.19
C ASP A 632 23.56 -13.59 -0.72
N GLU A 633 24.09 -12.49 -1.26
CA GLU A 633 25.40 -11.96 -0.84
C GLU A 633 25.37 -11.54 0.64
N PHE A 634 24.31 -10.87 1.08
CA PHE A 634 24.16 -10.46 2.47
C PHE A 634 24.04 -11.66 3.40
N VAL A 635 23.20 -12.63 3.08
CA VAL A 635 23.02 -13.87 3.87
C VAL A 635 24.35 -14.60 3.98
N ARG A 636 25.05 -14.77 2.87
CA ARG A 636 26.36 -15.46 2.87
C ARG A 636 27.38 -14.74 3.75
N LYS A 637 27.49 -13.40 3.64
CA LYS A 637 28.37 -12.58 4.51
C LYS A 637 28.03 -12.79 5.98
N LEU A 638 26.74 -12.82 6.32
CA LEU A 638 26.27 -13.03 7.68
C LEU A 638 26.60 -14.45 8.18
N VAL A 639 26.34 -15.48 7.38
CA VAL A 639 26.59 -16.89 7.73
C VAL A 639 28.09 -17.12 7.95
N CYS A 640 28.96 -16.60 7.06
CA CYS A 640 30.42 -16.77 7.15
C CYS A 640 31.10 -15.80 8.13
N LEU A 641 30.35 -14.83 8.72
CA LEU A 641 30.94 -13.85 9.62
C LEU A 641 31.49 -14.51 10.90
N THR A 642 32.77 -14.29 11.20
CA THR A 642 33.34 -14.60 12.53
C THR A 642 32.81 -13.56 13.53
N PRO A 643 32.18 -13.99 14.65
CA PRO A 643 31.68 -13.05 15.66
C PRO A 643 32.78 -12.16 16.21
N GLY A 644 32.48 -10.85 16.31
CA GLY A 644 33.35 -9.81 16.80
C GLY A 644 32.79 -9.06 18.00
N LEU A 645 32.94 -7.72 18.02
CA LEU A 645 32.37 -6.86 19.05
C LEU A 645 30.89 -6.57 18.74
N PRO A 646 30.05 -6.40 19.79
CA PRO A 646 28.62 -6.08 19.58
C PRO A 646 28.43 -4.68 18.99
N HIS A 647 27.45 -4.52 18.09
CA HIS A 647 27.02 -3.24 17.54
C HIS A 647 25.77 -2.72 18.27
N PRO A 648 25.79 -1.51 18.88
CA PRO A 648 24.70 -1.06 19.76
C PRO A 648 23.36 -0.79 19.01
N GLY A 649 23.39 -0.57 17.71
CA GLY A 649 22.19 -0.19 16.93
C GLY A 649 21.54 -1.32 16.13
N VAL A 650 22.20 -2.48 15.96
CA VAL A 650 21.72 -3.52 15.03
C VAL A 650 20.39 -4.15 15.45
N ALA A 651 20.18 -4.34 16.76
CA ALA A 651 18.96 -4.91 17.28
C ALA A 651 17.75 -4.00 17.03
N ALA A 652 17.91 -2.67 17.17
CA ALA A 652 16.85 -1.70 16.89
C ALA A 652 16.52 -1.64 15.39
N ASP A 653 17.52 -1.66 14.50
CA ASP A 653 17.31 -1.70 13.06
C ASP A 653 16.61 -2.98 12.61
N LEU A 654 16.94 -4.12 13.24
CA LEU A 654 16.31 -5.41 12.96
C LEU A 654 14.85 -5.42 13.41
N SER A 655 14.55 -4.97 14.63
CA SER A 655 13.18 -4.85 15.14
C SER A 655 12.34 -3.93 14.25
N ALA A 656 12.88 -2.82 13.80
CA ALA A 656 12.21 -1.92 12.86
C ALA A 656 11.95 -2.58 11.50
N MET A 657 12.84 -3.45 11.03
CA MET A 657 12.61 -4.25 9.82
C MET A 657 11.49 -5.27 10.03
N GLU A 658 11.52 -6.03 11.14
CA GLU A 658 10.48 -7.02 11.46
C GLU A 658 9.08 -6.37 11.56
N ASP A 659 8.98 -5.22 12.25
CA ASP A 659 7.73 -4.46 12.38
C ASP A 659 7.21 -4.00 11.01
N ARG A 660 8.07 -3.43 10.17
CA ARG A 660 7.70 -2.96 8.82
C ARG A 660 7.33 -4.11 7.90
N PHE A 661 8.07 -5.22 7.97
CA PHE A 661 7.80 -6.43 7.20
C PHE A 661 6.45 -7.03 7.60
N GLY A 662 6.21 -7.20 8.89
CA GLY A 662 4.94 -7.71 9.41
C GLY A 662 3.76 -6.83 9.06
N ALA A 663 3.88 -5.51 9.27
CA ALA A 663 2.84 -4.55 8.92
C ALA A 663 2.50 -4.53 7.42
N ALA A 664 3.50 -4.71 6.55
CA ALA A 664 3.30 -4.79 5.11
C ALA A 664 2.54 -6.07 4.71
N LEU A 665 2.83 -7.21 5.34
CA LEU A 665 2.09 -8.46 5.12
C LEU A 665 0.66 -8.38 5.65
N ASP A 666 0.46 -7.74 6.80
CA ASP A 666 -0.86 -7.54 7.38
C ASP A 666 -1.73 -6.59 6.55
N ASP A 667 -1.13 -5.75 5.72
CA ASP A 667 -1.82 -4.86 4.80
C ASP A 667 -1.96 -5.47 3.40
N ASP A 668 -2.79 -6.50 3.28
CA ASP A 668 -3.15 -7.11 1.99
C ASP A 668 -1.95 -7.76 1.28
N LEU A 669 -1.10 -8.43 2.07
CA LEU A 669 0.10 -9.13 1.57
C LEU A 669 0.97 -8.23 0.68
N ASN A 670 1.27 -7.03 1.13
CA ASN A 670 2.06 -6.06 0.37
C ASN A 670 3.55 -6.47 0.34
N VAL A 671 3.86 -7.54 -0.40
CA VAL A 671 5.22 -8.08 -0.54
C VAL A 671 6.19 -7.02 -1.05
N SER A 672 5.74 -6.10 -1.90
CA SER A 672 6.62 -5.02 -2.41
C SER A 672 7.18 -4.16 -1.28
N GLN A 673 6.34 -3.79 -0.28
CA GLN A 673 6.78 -3.05 0.90
C GLN A 673 7.54 -3.94 1.88
N ALA A 674 7.14 -5.19 2.05
CA ALA A 674 7.84 -6.15 2.89
C ALA A 674 9.29 -6.36 2.41
N VAL A 675 9.48 -6.58 1.12
CA VAL A 675 10.81 -6.70 0.48
C VAL A 675 11.60 -5.40 0.57
N ALA A 676 10.95 -4.24 0.45
CA ALA A 676 11.63 -2.94 0.64
C ALA A 676 12.18 -2.79 2.07
N ALA A 677 11.43 -3.21 3.10
CA ALA A 677 11.90 -3.21 4.48
C ALA A 677 13.15 -4.09 4.67
N LEU A 678 13.17 -5.27 4.04
CA LEU A 678 14.34 -6.16 4.03
C LEU A 678 15.54 -5.49 3.35
N PHE A 679 15.38 -4.87 2.19
CA PHE A 679 16.49 -4.21 1.48
C PHE A 679 17.03 -2.98 2.22
N ASP A 680 16.16 -2.21 2.88
CA ASP A 680 16.58 -1.09 3.73
C ASP A 680 17.43 -1.57 4.89
N PHE A 681 17.05 -2.69 5.52
CA PHE A 681 17.83 -3.32 6.58
C PHE A 681 19.18 -3.83 6.05
N ILE A 682 19.20 -4.56 4.93
CA ILE A 682 20.44 -5.06 4.29
C ILE A 682 21.40 -3.90 4.00
N LYS A 683 20.90 -2.76 3.53
CA LYS A 683 21.72 -1.57 3.27
C LYS A 683 22.39 -1.04 4.54
N LYS A 684 21.67 -1.02 5.67
CA LYS A 684 22.20 -0.57 6.97
C LYS A 684 23.14 -1.60 7.60
N ALA A 685 22.84 -2.89 7.47
CA ALA A 685 23.61 -3.96 8.09
C ALA A 685 24.91 -4.30 7.35
N ASN A 686 25.00 -4.08 6.03
CA ASN A 686 26.21 -4.37 5.26
C ASN A 686 27.50 -3.67 5.79
N PRO A 687 27.50 -2.37 6.16
CA PRO A 687 28.68 -1.74 6.77
C PRO A 687 29.07 -2.37 8.11
N ILE A 688 28.07 -2.79 8.92
CA ILE A 688 28.29 -3.43 10.22
C ILE A 688 28.97 -4.79 10.04
N LEU A 689 28.48 -5.59 9.06
CA LEU A 689 29.13 -6.86 8.71
C LEU A 689 30.55 -6.66 8.19
N ALA A 690 30.75 -5.67 7.32
CA ALA A 690 32.07 -5.35 6.77
C ALA A 690 33.08 -4.91 7.84
N ALA A 691 32.62 -4.28 8.91
CA ALA A 691 33.43 -3.88 10.05
C ALA A 691 33.65 -5.03 11.06
N GLY A 692 33.03 -6.21 10.88
CA GLY A 692 33.13 -7.31 11.84
C GLY A 692 32.45 -7.03 13.19
N MET A 693 31.51 -6.07 13.23
CA MET A 693 30.88 -5.60 14.47
C MET A 693 29.55 -6.31 14.76
N LEU A 694 29.61 -7.63 14.91
CA LEU A 694 28.49 -8.44 15.39
C LEU A 694 29.02 -9.51 16.34
N ASP A 695 28.49 -9.57 17.56
CA ASP A 695 28.77 -10.69 18.45
C ASP A 695 27.95 -11.94 18.09
N ARG A 696 28.18 -13.02 18.84
CA ARG A 696 27.53 -14.32 18.58
C ARG A 696 26.01 -14.27 18.75
N GLU A 697 25.53 -13.52 19.74
CA GLU A 697 24.10 -13.41 20.04
C GLU A 697 23.38 -12.59 18.95
N GLN A 698 23.98 -11.47 18.54
CA GLN A 698 23.45 -10.64 17.47
C GLN A 698 23.40 -11.38 16.12
N LYS A 699 24.46 -12.12 15.77
CA LYS A 699 24.48 -12.98 14.57
C LYS A 699 23.34 -14.00 14.61
N ALA A 700 23.17 -14.70 15.74
CA ALA A 700 22.12 -15.69 15.90
C ALA A 700 20.72 -15.03 15.77
N TYR A 701 20.52 -13.89 16.41
CA TYR A 701 19.26 -13.14 16.33
C TYR A 701 18.95 -12.65 14.90
N LEU A 702 19.95 -12.18 14.15
CA LEU A 702 19.78 -11.83 12.74
C LEU A 702 19.35 -13.03 11.89
N LEU A 703 20.00 -14.18 12.07
CA LEU A 703 19.66 -15.39 11.32
C LEU A 703 18.25 -15.90 11.66
N GLU A 704 17.85 -15.83 12.93
CA GLU A 704 16.48 -16.17 13.36
C GLU A 704 15.45 -15.26 12.70
N SER A 705 15.67 -13.93 12.73
CA SER A 705 14.77 -12.96 12.11
C SER A 705 14.66 -13.13 10.59
N LEU A 706 15.78 -13.39 9.91
CA LEU A 706 15.76 -13.73 8.48
C LEU A 706 15.04 -15.06 8.24
N GLY A 707 15.13 -16.02 9.16
CA GLY A 707 14.36 -17.25 9.15
C GLY A 707 12.85 -16.99 9.16
N LYS A 708 12.37 -16.10 10.01
CA LYS A 708 10.95 -15.67 10.06
C LYS A 708 10.50 -15.03 8.74
N VAL A 709 11.31 -14.15 8.18
CA VAL A 709 11.07 -13.55 6.86
C VAL A 709 11.02 -14.62 5.77
N ASN A 710 11.96 -15.57 5.79
CA ASN A 710 12.06 -16.63 4.81
C ASN A 710 10.95 -17.67 4.95
N ALA A 711 10.42 -17.91 6.13
CA ALA A 711 9.25 -18.76 6.33
C ALA A 711 8.04 -18.29 5.52
N VAL A 712 7.91 -16.98 5.28
CA VAL A 712 6.84 -16.41 4.46
C VAL A 712 7.24 -16.30 2.99
N LEU A 713 8.41 -15.73 2.67
CA LEU A 713 8.79 -15.47 1.27
C LEU A 713 9.38 -16.70 0.57
N ASN A 714 10.11 -17.53 1.30
CA ASN A 714 10.84 -18.70 0.81
C ASN A 714 11.76 -18.37 -0.39
N ILE A 715 12.63 -17.36 -0.18
CA ILE A 715 13.55 -16.84 -1.20
C ILE A 715 15.01 -16.85 -0.77
N MET A 716 15.32 -17.20 0.49
CA MET A 716 16.67 -17.20 1.04
C MET A 716 17.13 -18.64 1.29
N ASN A 717 18.42 -18.90 1.09
CA ASN A 717 19.08 -20.10 1.60
C ASN A 717 19.89 -19.69 2.83
N LEU A 718 19.39 -20.02 4.02
CA LEU A 718 20.00 -19.68 5.31
C LEU A 718 20.90 -20.80 5.86
N GLU A 719 20.94 -21.94 5.20
CA GLU A 719 21.82 -23.04 5.57
C GLU A 719 23.24 -22.73 5.10
N GLU A 720 24.24 -23.10 5.90
CA GLU A 720 25.62 -23.12 5.46
C GLU A 720 25.71 -24.04 4.24
N CYS A 721 26.07 -23.48 3.10
CA CYS A 721 26.37 -24.28 1.92
C CYS A 721 27.84 -24.74 2.09
N PRO A 722 28.11 -25.95 2.57
CA PRO A 722 29.47 -26.45 2.56
C PRO A 722 29.91 -26.44 1.11
N LEU A 723 31.01 -25.74 0.82
CA LEU A 723 31.70 -25.94 -0.44
C LEU A 723 32.07 -27.40 -0.56
N ALA A 724 32.03 -27.93 -1.76
CA ALA A 724 32.66 -29.24 -1.99
C ALA A 724 34.11 -29.15 -1.44
N PRO A 725 34.57 -30.11 -0.66
CA PRO A 725 35.89 -30.04 -0.02
C PRO A 725 37.05 -29.67 -0.97
N GLU A 726 36.90 -30.01 -2.24
CA GLU A 726 37.82 -29.65 -3.32
C GLU A 726 37.85 -28.15 -3.61
N ILE A 727 36.68 -27.50 -3.59
CA ILE A 727 36.58 -26.04 -3.85
C ILE A 727 37.14 -25.25 -2.66
N ASP A 728 36.84 -25.66 -1.43
CA ASP A 728 37.42 -25.07 -0.21
C ASP A 728 38.96 -25.17 -0.22
N ARG A 729 39.48 -26.31 -0.60
CA ARG A 729 40.93 -26.52 -0.75
C ARG A 729 41.55 -25.60 -1.79
N LEU A 730 40.91 -25.43 -2.95
CA LEU A 730 41.37 -24.48 -3.99
C LEU A 730 41.32 -23.02 -3.52
N ILE A 731 40.33 -22.64 -2.77
CA ILE A 731 40.24 -21.27 -2.20
C ILE A 731 41.34 -21.05 -1.18
N GLN A 732 41.63 -22.04 -0.30
CA GLN A 732 42.73 -21.97 0.64
C GLN A 732 44.10 -21.92 -0.06
N GLU A 733 44.32 -22.79 -1.07
CA GLU A 733 45.54 -22.79 -1.87
C GLU A 733 45.81 -21.43 -2.54
N ARG A 734 44.75 -20.83 -3.10
CA ARG A 734 44.86 -19.48 -3.68
C ARG A 734 45.23 -18.43 -2.62
N GLN A 735 44.64 -18.53 -1.43
CA GLN A 735 44.92 -17.60 -0.34
C GLN A 735 46.36 -17.73 0.17
N GLU A 736 46.87 -18.95 0.31
CA GLU A 736 48.27 -19.24 0.69
C GLU A 736 49.24 -18.70 -0.36
N ALA A 737 48.97 -18.95 -1.67
CA ALA A 737 49.77 -18.41 -2.75
C ALA A 737 49.84 -16.88 -2.71
N ARG A 738 48.75 -16.20 -2.42
CA ARG A 738 48.71 -14.72 -2.26
C ARG A 738 49.49 -14.22 -1.05
N GLN A 739 49.42 -14.91 0.09
CA GLN A 739 50.17 -14.59 1.28
C GLN A 739 51.68 -14.72 1.04
N GLN A 740 52.07 -15.74 0.24
CA GLN A 740 53.44 -15.98 -0.18
C GLN A 740 53.90 -15.09 -1.35
N ARG A 741 52.99 -14.22 -1.87
CA ARG A 741 53.18 -13.36 -3.06
C ARG A 741 53.44 -14.13 -4.37
N ASP A 742 53.05 -15.41 -4.43
CA ASP A 742 53.05 -16.19 -5.66
C ASP A 742 51.80 -15.90 -6.48
N TRP A 743 51.86 -14.79 -7.21
CA TRP A 743 50.73 -14.30 -8.01
C TRP A 743 50.40 -15.24 -9.17
N GLN A 744 51.42 -15.91 -9.72
CA GLN A 744 51.25 -16.83 -10.84
C GLN A 744 50.43 -18.05 -10.43
N ARG A 745 50.72 -18.62 -9.26
CA ARG A 745 49.91 -19.74 -8.72
C ARG A 745 48.51 -19.28 -8.30
N ALA A 746 48.37 -18.12 -7.73
CA ALA A 746 47.07 -17.56 -7.35
C ALA A 746 46.15 -17.38 -8.56
N ASP A 747 46.69 -16.94 -9.70
CA ASP A 747 45.91 -16.78 -10.96
C ASP A 747 45.55 -18.12 -11.60
N VAL A 748 46.42 -19.11 -11.55
CA VAL A 748 46.13 -20.48 -12.03
C VAL A 748 44.97 -21.09 -11.23
N VAL A 749 45.01 -20.98 -9.89
CA VAL A 749 43.94 -21.52 -9.04
C VAL A 749 42.65 -20.71 -9.25
N ARG A 750 42.74 -19.39 -9.48
CA ARG A 750 41.57 -18.57 -9.81
C ARG A 750 40.90 -19.00 -11.12
N ALA A 751 41.68 -19.33 -12.14
CA ALA A 751 41.20 -19.84 -13.41
C ALA A 751 40.54 -21.22 -13.28
N GLU A 752 41.09 -22.09 -12.42
CA GLU A 752 40.49 -23.38 -12.09
C GLU A 752 39.15 -23.24 -11.37
N LEU A 753 39.07 -22.38 -10.36
CA LEU A 753 37.81 -22.05 -9.67
C LEU A 753 36.77 -21.50 -10.64
N ALA A 754 37.20 -20.63 -11.59
CA ALA A 754 36.30 -20.10 -12.61
C ALA A 754 35.79 -21.17 -13.57
N ARG A 755 36.61 -22.15 -13.96
CA ARG A 755 36.17 -23.33 -14.76
C ARG A 755 35.16 -24.18 -14.02
N GLN A 756 35.25 -24.26 -12.70
CA GLN A 756 34.27 -24.96 -11.84
C GLN A 756 33.06 -24.07 -11.50
N GLY A 757 32.92 -22.91 -12.17
CA GLY A 757 31.80 -22.01 -11.97
C GLY A 757 31.88 -21.19 -10.67
N ILE A 758 33.08 -21.00 -10.08
CA ILE A 758 33.27 -20.24 -8.85
C ILE A 758 34.11 -18.99 -9.12
N GLN A 759 33.56 -17.83 -8.82
CA GLN A 759 34.27 -16.56 -8.81
C GLN A 759 34.68 -16.19 -7.38
N VAL A 760 35.96 -15.96 -7.14
CA VAL A 760 36.47 -15.50 -5.86
C VAL A 760 36.74 -14.01 -5.89
N ILE A 761 36.22 -13.28 -4.88
CA ILE A 761 36.39 -11.84 -4.68
C ILE A 761 37.17 -11.64 -3.39
N ASP A 762 38.26 -10.90 -3.45
CA ASP A 762 39.08 -10.60 -2.28
C ASP A 762 38.46 -9.45 -1.48
N THR A 763 38.31 -9.62 -0.18
CA THR A 763 37.87 -8.58 0.76
C THR A 763 38.88 -8.39 1.86
N THR A 764 38.75 -7.29 2.62
CA THR A 764 39.63 -7.02 3.79
C THR A 764 39.53 -8.08 4.90
N GLN A 765 38.48 -8.93 4.84
CA GLN A 765 38.24 -10.02 5.82
C GLN A 765 38.53 -11.43 5.26
N GLY A 766 39.05 -11.51 4.03
CA GLY A 766 39.34 -12.79 3.37
C GLY A 766 38.62 -12.95 2.02
N PRO A 767 38.87 -14.05 1.29
CA PRO A 767 38.25 -14.30 0.01
C PRO A 767 36.77 -14.64 0.18
N VAL A 768 35.92 -14.01 -0.64
CA VAL A 768 34.50 -14.31 -0.77
C VAL A 768 34.26 -14.88 -2.17
N TRP A 769 33.43 -15.89 -2.30
CA TRP A 769 33.21 -16.57 -3.58
C TRP A 769 31.75 -16.49 -4.06
N ASN A 770 31.54 -16.57 -5.37
CA ASN A 770 30.23 -16.67 -6.04
C ASN A 770 30.24 -17.80 -7.05
N LYS A 771 29.10 -18.49 -7.22
CA LYS A 771 28.91 -19.35 -8.40
C LYS A 771 28.71 -18.47 -9.64
N ILE A 772 29.47 -18.72 -10.69
CA ILE A 772 29.30 -18.08 -12.01
C ILE A 772 28.25 -18.90 -12.77
N LYS A 773 27.30 -18.26 -13.47
CA LYS A 773 26.53 -18.98 -14.50
C LYS A 773 27.49 -19.35 -15.64
N GLY A 774 27.52 -20.60 -16.03
CA GLY A 774 28.10 -21.00 -17.31
C GLY A 774 27.36 -20.26 -18.44
N ASP A 775 28.11 -19.73 -19.41
CA ASP A 775 27.58 -19.15 -20.64
C ASP A 775 26.69 -20.13 -21.39
#